data_5bb60851b65868ac3e2e6f08321d1059
#
_entry.id   5bb60851b65868ac3e2e6f08321d1059
#
_cell.length_a   1.000
_cell.length_b   1.000
_cell.length_c   1.000
_cell.angle_alpha   90.00
_cell.angle_beta   90.00
_cell.angle_gamma   90.00
#
_symmetry.space_group_name_H-M   'P 1'
#
loop_
_entity.id
_entity.type
_entity.pdbx_description
1 polymer ?
#
loop_
_entity_poly.entity_id
_entity_poly.type
_entity_poly.pdbx_seq_one_letter_code
_entity_poly.pdbx_strand_id
1 'polypeptide(L)'
;MKALHHKLLRDLRTLWSQALTIALVVASGVAGFVTTLSAVDSLDAARERFYAEGRFADAFVSLKRAPLALQDPLLALPGVADVQATVEMGVRVSLPGRSDPVVGHLVGLDSRHAPRLNRVLLHDGSAAPSPGPEGAGGELPAWVSEAFARAHGLGPGARLQALVNGRQRTLVLRGVALAPEYVFAGLWGMPDQRGFGVFWVDAEALAAAVDMAGAFNHLAVRLAPGAELRAVLAALDATLAPYGAQPAIAREHQTSHAMLDAEIEEQRVLGSLLPVIFLAVAAFLLNVVVSRLVTTQREQIAALKALGYDNRAIAAHYLQLVGAIVALGLLLGLALGKALGLGLMALYADFFRFPVLEHRLSPGLALGAAALVAATAVAGTLGAIAATVRLAPAEAMRPPAPGRYRRTLAERLGAERLALSLRMILRQVERRPWRSTLAVAGVAASIAIVVMGNFFRDAIEFIVDSNFNLGMRSDVAVWTMQPVDAAAGQALLRLPGARELEATRFVPVRLVNGHVVEQGQIRGYATVPSLYRIVGMDGRAVAPDGPGLVLTDRLARKLGLRVGDRVRVEVLEGRRPVLTLPVDALVSEMMGLNAYMGREALNRALGDGDLANGFVVTLEPGREAAFLEATRGLPLVAGAFSKATMLANIQELSARNVRIMSTVLTAFAVVIAVGVVYNNARIALAERAWELASLRVLGFTRGEVSALLLGELALVVAVALPLGMAAGWALVHTLAGALASDQFAFPVVIRPRTYAWAALAVLAAALASAAVVRRHVDRLDMVSALKTRE
;
A
#
# COMPACT_ATOMS: atom_id res chain seq x y z
N MET A 1 5.58 -32.39 40.76
CA MET A 1 5.97 -31.40 39.74
C MET A 1 7.03 -31.89 38.74
N LYS A 2 8.14 -32.53 39.20
CA LYS A 2 9.19 -33.06 38.28
C LYS A 2 8.71 -34.05 37.22
N ALA A 3 7.74 -34.96 37.49
CA ALA A 3 7.22 -35.94 36.53
C ALA A 3 6.49 -35.30 35.36
N LEU A 4 5.63 -34.31 35.59
CA LEU A 4 4.91 -33.59 34.53
C LEU A 4 5.86 -32.77 33.64
N HIS A 5 6.94 -32.21 34.15
CA HIS A 5 7.93 -31.50 33.33
C HIS A 5 8.74 -32.47 32.43
N HIS A 6 9.10 -33.66 32.92
CA HIS A 6 9.73 -34.68 32.06
C HIS A 6 8.77 -35.18 30.98
N LYS A 7 7.47 -35.31 31.31
CA LYS A 7 6.44 -35.62 30.33
C LYS A 7 6.32 -34.53 29.28
N LEU A 8 6.34 -33.24 29.67
CA LEU A 8 6.28 -32.10 28.73
C LEU A 8 7.40 -32.17 27.70
N LEU A 9 8.64 -32.38 28.14
CA LEU A 9 9.81 -32.48 27.24
C LEU A 9 9.70 -33.68 26.28
N ARG A 10 9.19 -34.83 26.76
CA ARG A 10 8.97 -36.00 25.93
C ARG A 10 7.87 -35.77 24.92
N ASP A 11 6.75 -35.15 25.31
CA ASP A 11 5.63 -34.83 24.43
C ASP A 11 6.09 -33.82 23.34
N LEU A 12 6.87 -32.78 23.68
CA LEU A 12 7.45 -31.85 22.71
C LEU A 12 8.38 -32.55 21.72
N ARG A 13 9.24 -33.49 22.20
CA ARG A 13 10.13 -34.27 21.31
C ARG A 13 9.33 -35.18 20.38
N THR A 14 8.27 -35.80 20.84
CA THR A 14 7.42 -36.67 20.01
C THR A 14 6.61 -35.88 18.98
N LEU A 15 6.21 -34.65 19.31
CA LEU A 15 5.40 -33.76 18.47
C LEU A 15 6.22 -32.69 17.76
N TRP A 16 7.56 -32.75 17.80
CA TRP A 16 8.43 -31.66 17.34
C TRP A 16 8.09 -31.12 15.95
N SER A 17 7.77 -32.00 14.99
CA SER A 17 7.45 -31.59 13.62
C SER A 17 6.11 -30.83 13.53
N GLN A 18 5.11 -31.25 14.32
CA GLN A 18 3.82 -30.56 14.41
C GLN A 18 3.96 -29.24 15.18
N ALA A 19 4.70 -29.27 16.29
CA ALA A 19 5.00 -28.08 17.06
C ALA A 19 5.73 -27.01 16.22
N LEU A 20 6.71 -27.43 15.42
CA LEU A 20 7.44 -26.53 14.52
C LEU A 20 6.53 -25.94 13.45
N THR A 21 5.67 -26.75 12.80
CA THR A 21 4.77 -26.21 11.77
C THR A 21 3.77 -25.21 12.35
N ILE A 22 3.24 -25.45 13.54
CA ILE A 22 2.34 -24.51 14.22
C ILE A 22 3.13 -23.24 14.64
N ALA A 23 4.32 -23.41 15.21
CA ALA A 23 5.16 -22.28 15.58
C ALA A 23 5.51 -21.39 14.37
N LEU A 24 5.75 -21.99 13.19
CA LEU A 24 6.00 -21.23 11.95
C LEU A 24 4.74 -20.47 11.47
N VAL A 25 3.54 -21.04 11.60
CA VAL A 25 2.29 -20.33 11.26
C VAL A 25 2.07 -19.16 12.24
N VAL A 26 2.27 -19.38 13.54
CA VAL A 26 2.23 -18.29 14.54
C VAL A 26 3.28 -17.23 14.22
N ALA A 27 4.52 -17.66 13.89
CA ALA A 27 5.61 -16.77 13.56
C ALA A 27 5.29 -15.89 12.33
N SER A 28 4.65 -16.46 11.30
CA SER A 28 4.22 -15.69 10.12
C SER A 28 3.19 -14.62 10.48
N GLY A 29 2.21 -14.94 11.32
CA GLY A 29 1.23 -13.95 11.81
C GLY A 29 1.84 -12.85 12.66
N VAL A 30 2.72 -13.21 13.59
CA VAL A 30 3.47 -12.25 14.43
C VAL A 30 4.40 -11.40 13.58
N ALA A 31 5.12 -12.00 12.64
CA ALA A 31 6.02 -11.28 11.75
C ALA A 31 5.28 -10.24 10.91
N GLY A 32 4.14 -10.60 10.30
CA GLY A 32 3.28 -9.65 9.58
C GLY A 32 2.82 -8.49 10.47
N PHE A 33 2.28 -8.81 11.66
CA PHE A 33 1.85 -7.82 12.66
C PHE A 33 2.97 -6.86 13.06
N VAL A 34 4.13 -7.42 13.40
CA VAL A 34 5.29 -6.62 13.86
C VAL A 34 5.86 -5.80 12.71
N THR A 35 6.01 -6.36 11.51
CA THR A 35 6.58 -5.64 10.35
C THR A 35 5.76 -4.40 10.01
N THR A 36 4.43 -4.55 9.88
CA THR A 36 3.56 -3.44 9.46
C THR A 36 3.40 -2.38 10.56
N LEU A 37 3.10 -2.78 11.80
CA LEU A 37 2.90 -1.82 12.88
C LEU A 37 4.20 -1.18 13.38
N SER A 38 5.34 -1.88 13.32
CA SER A 38 6.62 -1.23 13.60
C SER A 38 7.01 -0.23 12.50
N ALA A 39 6.56 -0.44 11.27
CA ALA A 39 6.70 0.55 10.22
C ALA A 39 5.87 1.80 10.51
N VAL A 40 4.62 1.65 10.95
CA VAL A 40 3.79 2.77 11.42
C VAL A 40 4.50 3.54 12.53
N ASP A 41 4.92 2.86 13.61
CA ASP A 41 5.63 3.48 14.74
C ASP A 41 6.90 4.23 14.28
N SER A 42 7.62 3.65 13.32
CA SER A 42 8.89 4.22 12.81
C SER A 42 8.67 5.45 11.93
N LEU A 43 7.68 5.40 11.02
CA LEU A 43 7.32 6.53 10.14
C LEU A 43 6.71 7.67 10.95
N ASP A 44 5.78 7.37 11.87
CA ASP A 44 5.17 8.38 12.74
C ASP A 44 6.25 9.09 13.60
N ALA A 45 7.14 8.33 14.22
CA ALA A 45 8.22 8.91 15.04
C ALA A 45 9.21 9.75 14.19
N ALA A 46 9.54 9.30 12.96
CA ALA A 46 10.40 10.07 12.06
C ALA A 46 9.69 11.37 11.61
N ARG A 47 8.39 11.28 11.28
CA ARG A 47 7.54 12.42 10.92
C ARG A 47 7.45 13.45 12.03
N GLU A 48 7.06 13.02 13.23
CA GLU A 48 6.91 13.91 14.40
C GLU A 48 8.21 14.62 14.73
N ARG A 49 9.33 13.87 14.75
CA ARG A 49 10.64 14.44 15.02
C ARG A 49 11.03 15.46 13.95
N PHE A 50 10.92 15.12 12.67
CA PHE A 50 11.32 16.01 11.58
C PHE A 50 10.44 17.26 11.50
N TYR A 51 9.11 17.10 11.73
CA TYR A 51 8.19 18.23 11.75
C TYR A 51 8.42 19.16 12.96
N ALA A 52 8.79 18.62 14.11
CA ALA A 52 9.12 19.42 15.29
C ALA A 52 10.44 20.19 15.09
N GLU A 53 11.50 19.51 14.62
CA GLU A 53 12.81 20.11 14.36
C GLU A 53 12.74 21.16 13.22
N GLY A 54 12.02 20.84 12.16
CA GLY A 54 11.79 21.73 11.02
C GLY A 54 10.74 22.81 11.25
N ARG A 55 10.00 22.81 12.38
CA ARG A 55 8.90 23.74 12.66
C ARG A 55 7.89 23.77 11.50
N PHE A 56 7.45 22.59 11.05
CA PHE A 56 6.56 22.46 9.90
C PHE A 56 5.27 23.25 10.11
N ALA A 57 4.87 24.06 9.12
CA ALA A 57 3.69 24.91 9.19
C ALA A 57 2.38 24.11 9.26
N ASP A 58 1.29 24.75 9.72
CA ASP A 58 -0.04 24.15 9.84
C ASP A 58 -0.96 24.49 8.67
N ALA A 59 -0.68 25.62 7.97
CA ALA A 59 -1.42 26.05 6.79
C ALA A 59 -0.49 26.68 5.75
N PHE A 60 -0.91 26.63 4.49
CA PHE A 60 -0.15 27.13 3.35
C PHE A 60 -1.06 27.92 2.41
N VAL A 61 -0.51 29.00 1.83
CA VAL A 61 -1.21 29.82 0.83
C VAL A 61 -0.26 30.14 -0.32
N SER A 62 -0.63 29.77 -1.53
CA SER A 62 0.04 30.21 -2.74
C SER A 62 -0.72 31.41 -3.34
N LEU A 63 -0.02 32.43 -3.81
CA LEU A 63 -0.60 33.64 -4.34
C LEU A 63 0.21 34.18 -5.52
N LYS A 64 -0.36 35.16 -6.26
CA LYS A 64 0.38 35.74 -7.38
C LYS A 64 1.51 36.64 -6.91
N ARG A 65 1.17 37.64 -6.08
CA ARG A 65 2.13 38.60 -5.53
C ARG A 65 1.49 39.41 -4.41
N ALA A 66 2.14 39.46 -3.25
CA ALA A 66 1.76 40.35 -2.15
C ALA A 66 3.02 41.04 -1.60
N PRO A 67 2.92 42.32 -1.11
CA PRO A 67 4.03 43.00 -0.51
C PRO A 67 4.44 42.39 0.83
N LEU A 68 5.73 42.31 1.13
CA LEU A 68 6.25 41.76 2.39
C LEU A 68 5.71 42.50 3.62
N ALA A 69 5.30 43.78 3.49
CA ALA A 69 4.67 44.54 4.57
C ALA A 69 3.37 43.92 5.11
N LEU A 70 2.76 42.95 4.38
CA LEU A 70 1.59 42.21 4.86
C LEU A 70 1.91 41.15 5.93
N GLN A 71 3.18 40.83 6.17
CA GLN A 71 3.54 39.84 7.19
C GLN A 71 3.04 40.22 8.59
N ASP A 72 3.18 41.49 8.99
CA ASP A 72 2.73 41.98 10.28
C ASP A 72 1.19 41.95 10.45
N PRO A 73 0.39 42.44 9.49
CA PRO A 73 -1.05 42.24 9.48
C PRO A 73 -1.47 40.77 9.53
N LEU A 74 -0.79 39.87 8.80
CA LEU A 74 -1.09 38.43 8.79
C LEU A 74 -0.75 37.76 10.14
N LEU A 75 0.35 38.18 10.77
CA LEU A 75 0.73 37.72 12.10
C LEU A 75 -0.27 38.19 13.18
N ALA A 76 -0.90 39.36 12.97
CA ALA A 76 -1.93 39.89 13.87
C ALA A 76 -3.32 39.24 13.74
N LEU A 77 -3.52 38.34 12.78
CA LEU A 77 -4.77 37.61 12.63
C LEU A 77 -5.04 36.71 13.84
N PRO A 78 -6.27 36.66 14.36
CA PRO A 78 -6.64 35.80 15.47
C PRO A 78 -6.33 34.31 15.17
N GLY A 79 -5.61 33.66 16.07
CA GLY A 79 -5.25 32.25 15.92
C GLY A 79 -3.97 31.98 15.12
N VAL A 80 -3.27 33.00 14.63
CA VAL A 80 -1.96 32.90 14.00
C VAL A 80 -0.87 33.05 15.04
N ALA A 81 0.07 32.12 15.10
CA ALA A 81 1.24 32.18 16.00
C ALA A 81 2.50 32.65 15.29
N ASP A 82 2.71 32.27 14.05
CA ASP A 82 3.89 32.61 13.27
C ASP A 82 3.56 32.57 11.76
N VAL A 83 4.27 33.36 10.97
CA VAL A 83 4.14 33.41 9.51
C VAL A 83 5.50 33.45 8.86
N GLN A 84 5.63 32.81 7.71
CA GLN A 84 6.80 32.89 6.85
C GLN A 84 6.37 33.10 5.41
N ALA A 85 6.72 34.26 4.87
CA ALA A 85 6.51 34.58 3.46
C ALA A 85 7.78 34.25 2.66
N THR A 86 7.61 33.59 1.54
CA THR A 86 8.71 33.15 0.65
C THR A 86 8.36 33.47 -0.81
N VAL A 87 9.39 33.51 -1.64
CA VAL A 87 9.25 33.51 -3.10
C VAL A 87 9.54 32.09 -3.58
N GLU A 88 8.60 31.54 -4.34
CA GLU A 88 8.76 30.22 -4.95
C GLU A 88 8.49 30.28 -6.44
N MET A 89 9.24 29.50 -7.22
CA MET A 89 9.07 29.46 -8.66
C MET A 89 9.41 28.08 -9.24
N GLY A 90 8.50 27.56 -10.05
CA GLY A 90 8.80 26.42 -10.93
C GLY A 90 9.71 26.87 -12.07
N VAL A 91 10.78 26.14 -12.30
CA VAL A 91 11.77 26.42 -13.35
C VAL A 91 12.10 25.15 -14.11
N ARG A 92 12.56 25.31 -15.34
CA ARG A 92 13.13 24.21 -16.09
C ARG A 92 14.63 24.13 -15.82
N VAL A 93 15.11 22.97 -15.36
CA VAL A 93 16.52 22.70 -15.11
C VAL A 93 17.06 21.77 -16.18
N SER A 94 18.24 22.08 -16.71
CA SER A 94 18.94 21.24 -17.67
C SER A 94 20.12 20.56 -17.00
N LEU A 95 20.19 19.23 -17.15
CA LEU A 95 21.28 18.40 -16.64
C LEU A 95 22.24 18.06 -17.79
N PRO A 96 23.55 18.10 -17.55
CA PRO A 96 24.52 17.64 -18.53
C PRO A 96 24.28 16.17 -18.90
N GLY A 97 24.24 15.86 -20.20
CA GLY A 97 24.10 14.49 -20.69
C GLY A 97 22.67 13.91 -20.66
N ARG A 98 21.64 14.72 -20.31
CA ARG A 98 20.23 14.30 -20.41
C ARG A 98 19.47 15.20 -21.37
N SER A 99 18.64 14.57 -22.19
CA SER A 99 17.71 15.27 -23.09
C SER A 99 16.41 15.66 -22.39
N ASP A 100 15.99 14.86 -21.37
CA ASP A 100 14.74 15.07 -20.67
C ASP A 100 14.78 16.36 -19.83
N PRO A 101 13.81 17.25 -19.98
CA PRO A 101 13.70 18.43 -19.12
C PRO A 101 13.34 18.00 -17.69
N VAL A 102 14.02 18.60 -16.72
CA VAL A 102 13.76 18.42 -15.31
C VAL A 102 13.00 19.62 -14.77
N VAL A 103 11.96 19.39 -14.01
CA VAL A 103 11.24 20.44 -13.30
C VAL A 103 12.00 20.78 -12.01
N GLY A 104 12.50 21.98 -11.91
CA GLY A 104 13.08 22.54 -10.70
C GLY A 104 12.04 23.37 -9.95
N HIS A 105 12.04 23.29 -8.64
CA HIS A 105 11.26 24.19 -7.77
C HIS A 105 12.25 25.03 -6.97
N LEU A 106 12.34 26.33 -7.30
CA LEU A 106 13.19 27.28 -6.56
C LEU A 106 12.40 27.80 -5.37
N VAL A 107 13.03 27.77 -4.20
CA VAL A 107 12.47 28.29 -2.93
C VAL A 107 13.45 29.30 -2.34
N GLY A 108 12.98 30.51 -2.06
CA GLY A 108 13.77 31.55 -1.45
C GLY A 108 14.06 31.24 0.02
N LEU A 109 15.33 31.15 0.39
CA LEU A 109 15.80 30.97 1.75
C LEU A 109 16.46 32.25 2.25
N ASP A 110 16.02 32.77 3.39
CA ASP A 110 16.73 33.86 4.04
C ASP A 110 18.08 33.35 4.53
N SER A 111 19.15 33.84 3.87
CA SER A 111 20.52 33.43 4.19
C SER A 111 21.07 34.14 5.43
N ARG A 112 20.45 35.24 5.88
CA ARG A 112 20.87 36.08 7.02
C ARG A 112 20.19 35.66 8.32
N HIS A 113 18.95 35.19 8.26
CA HIS A 113 18.18 34.77 9.43
C HIS A 113 17.68 33.33 9.26
N ALA A 114 17.74 32.57 10.34
CA ALA A 114 17.18 31.22 10.33
C ALA A 114 15.67 31.27 10.02
N PRO A 115 15.15 30.43 9.10
CA PRO A 115 13.73 30.37 8.81
C PRO A 115 12.90 30.16 10.06
N ARG A 116 11.79 30.90 10.20
CA ARG A 116 10.88 30.75 11.33
C ARG A 116 10.11 29.44 11.27
N LEU A 117 9.64 29.08 10.07
CA LEU A 117 8.90 27.87 9.76
C LEU A 117 9.61 27.10 8.65
N ASN A 118 9.27 25.83 8.49
CA ASN A 118 9.74 24.95 7.42
C ASN A 118 11.27 24.95 7.24
N ARG A 119 11.97 24.80 8.36
CA ARG A 119 13.43 24.88 8.40
C ARG A 119 14.06 23.82 7.52
N VAL A 120 14.97 24.28 6.68
CA VAL A 120 15.78 23.42 5.81
C VAL A 120 16.97 22.90 6.60
N LEU A 121 17.15 21.57 6.60
CA LEU A 121 18.26 20.90 7.28
C LEU A 121 19.33 20.54 6.26
N LEU A 122 20.55 21.05 6.44
CA LEU A 122 21.69 20.70 5.60
C LEU A 122 22.12 19.26 5.90
N HIS A 123 22.21 18.43 4.87
CA HIS A 123 22.66 17.05 4.96
C HIS A 123 24.13 16.90 4.59
N ASP A 124 24.60 17.62 3.54
CA ASP A 124 25.99 17.63 3.08
C ASP A 124 26.33 19.00 2.46
N GLY A 125 27.57 19.43 2.60
CA GLY A 125 28.07 20.67 2.02
C GLY A 125 28.32 21.79 3.01
N SER A 126 28.46 23.03 2.49
CA SER A 126 28.77 24.23 3.28
C SER A 126 27.53 25.05 3.62
N ALA A 127 27.69 25.95 4.59
CA ALA A 127 26.69 26.89 5.08
C ALA A 127 25.83 27.56 3.99
N ALA A 128 24.74 28.22 4.42
CA ALA A 128 23.66 28.78 3.60
C ALA A 128 24.14 29.37 2.26
N PRO A 129 23.32 29.28 1.19
CA PRO A 129 23.62 29.92 -0.08
C PRO A 129 23.68 31.45 0.14
N SER A 130 24.80 31.94 0.71
CA SER A 130 25.01 33.39 0.89
C SER A 130 25.12 34.09 -0.47
N PRO A 131 24.53 35.27 -0.61
CA PRO A 131 24.88 36.11 -1.73
C PRO A 131 26.38 36.41 -1.63
N GLY A 132 27.18 35.71 -2.43
CA GLY A 132 28.52 36.21 -2.72
C GLY A 132 28.36 37.54 -3.41
N PRO A 133 29.38 38.40 -3.42
CA PRO A 133 29.39 39.60 -4.27
C PRO A 133 28.94 39.12 -5.65
N GLU A 134 27.90 39.75 -6.24
CA GLU A 134 27.22 39.32 -7.47
C GLU A 134 28.25 38.73 -8.43
N GLY A 135 28.29 37.43 -8.54
CA GLY A 135 29.23 36.72 -9.36
C GLY A 135 29.02 37.20 -10.79
N ALA A 136 30.02 37.80 -11.38
CA ALA A 136 30.02 38.18 -12.77
C ALA A 136 29.54 36.99 -13.60
N GLY A 137 28.28 37.04 -14.10
CA GLY A 137 27.76 35.99 -14.96
C GLY A 137 26.42 35.36 -14.62
N GLY A 138 25.65 35.81 -13.59
CA GLY A 138 24.29 35.29 -13.32
C GLY A 138 24.25 33.93 -12.63
N GLU A 139 25.22 33.64 -11.80
CA GLU A 139 25.26 32.46 -10.97
C GLU A 139 24.36 32.59 -9.72
N LEU A 140 23.57 31.54 -9.42
CA LEU A 140 22.73 31.42 -8.22
C LEU A 140 23.25 30.28 -7.36
N PRO A 141 23.87 30.54 -6.20
CA PRO A 141 24.21 29.52 -5.24
C PRO A 141 22.93 28.83 -4.71
N ALA A 142 22.93 27.51 -4.65
CA ALA A 142 21.75 26.74 -4.25
C ALA A 142 22.10 25.56 -3.37
N TRP A 143 21.20 25.19 -2.47
CA TRP A 143 21.11 23.84 -1.93
C TRP A 143 20.12 23.04 -2.77
N VAL A 144 20.35 21.74 -2.91
CA VAL A 144 19.48 20.85 -3.68
C VAL A 144 18.87 19.77 -2.77
N SER A 145 17.67 19.33 -3.08
CA SER A 145 17.02 18.22 -2.36
C SER A 145 17.83 16.93 -2.48
N GLU A 146 17.95 16.19 -1.37
CA GLU A 146 18.76 14.96 -1.27
C GLU A 146 18.30 13.90 -2.29
N ALA A 147 17.00 13.73 -2.48
CA ALA A 147 16.46 12.77 -3.43
C ALA A 147 16.95 13.01 -4.85
N PHE A 148 16.90 14.27 -5.30
CA PHE A 148 17.35 14.68 -6.62
C PHE A 148 18.87 14.59 -6.77
N ALA A 149 19.62 15.06 -5.76
CA ALA A 149 21.08 15.00 -5.75
C ALA A 149 21.57 13.54 -5.89
N ARG A 150 20.99 12.63 -5.11
CA ARG A 150 21.31 11.20 -5.13
C ARG A 150 20.95 10.54 -6.46
N ALA A 151 19.77 10.86 -7.02
CA ALA A 151 19.30 10.28 -8.28
C ALA A 151 20.21 10.65 -9.48
N HIS A 152 20.92 11.79 -9.39
CA HIS A 152 21.80 12.30 -10.44
C HIS A 152 23.29 12.29 -10.09
N GLY A 153 23.67 11.80 -8.91
CA GLY A 153 25.05 11.80 -8.45
C GLY A 153 25.64 13.22 -8.30
N LEU A 154 24.78 14.19 -7.91
CA LEU A 154 25.17 15.58 -7.76
C LEU A 154 25.68 15.83 -6.33
N GLY A 155 26.71 16.64 -6.23
CA GLY A 155 27.26 17.10 -4.95
C GLY A 155 27.63 18.57 -4.96
N PRO A 156 28.17 19.10 -3.85
CA PRO A 156 28.64 20.45 -3.78
C PRO A 156 29.66 20.77 -4.90
N GLY A 157 29.51 21.92 -5.53
CA GLY A 157 30.32 22.35 -6.68
C GLY A 157 29.71 22.04 -8.05
N ALA A 158 28.68 21.17 -8.13
CA ALA A 158 28.02 20.91 -9.40
C ALA A 158 27.29 22.15 -9.95
N ARG A 159 27.25 22.25 -11.27
CA ARG A 159 26.67 23.39 -12.00
C ARG A 159 25.54 22.92 -12.89
N LEU A 160 24.36 23.53 -12.74
CA LEU A 160 23.17 23.22 -13.52
C LEU A 160 22.66 24.49 -14.21
N GLN A 161 22.09 24.35 -15.39
CA GLN A 161 21.45 25.46 -16.08
C GLN A 161 19.96 25.47 -15.76
N ALA A 162 19.45 26.63 -15.32
CA ALA A 162 18.03 26.83 -15.06
C ALA A 162 17.48 28.00 -15.87
N LEU A 163 16.27 27.86 -16.41
CA LEU A 163 15.57 28.97 -17.08
C LEU A 163 14.70 29.67 -16.03
N VAL A 164 15.16 30.80 -15.54
CA VAL A 164 14.50 31.61 -14.51
C VAL A 164 13.97 32.89 -15.16
N ASN A 165 12.64 33.07 -15.13
CA ASN A 165 11.96 34.24 -15.68
C ASN A 165 12.44 34.60 -17.13
N GLY A 166 12.53 33.57 -17.99
CA GLY A 166 12.97 33.71 -19.39
C GLY A 166 14.47 33.94 -19.59
N ARG A 167 15.27 33.97 -18.53
CA ARG A 167 16.73 34.12 -18.58
C ARG A 167 17.43 32.85 -18.11
N GLN A 168 18.47 32.48 -18.84
CA GLN A 168 19.31 31.33 -18.44
C GLN A 168 20.22 31.74 -17.27
N ARG A 169 20.15 31.00 -16.18
CA ARG A 169 20.93 31.16 -14.96
C ARG A 169 21.66 29.88 -14.63
N THR A 170 22.83 29.98 -14.02
CA THR A 170 23.60 28.81 -13.55
C THR A 170 23.37 28.62 -12.07
N LEU A 171 22.73 27.48 -11.69
CA LEU A 171 22.66 27.04 -10.29
C LEU A 171 23.99 26.40 -9.90
N VAL A 172 24.65 26.94 -8.90
CA VAL A 172 25.90 26.39 -8.34
C VAL A 172 25.56 25.70 -7.02
N LEU A 173 25.61 24.37 -7.00
CA LEU A 173 25.27 23.62 -5.81
C LEU A 173 26.29 23.81 -4.70
N ARG A 174 25.85 24.26 -3.54
CA ARG A 174 26.66 24.47 -2.33
C ARG A 174 26.46 23.39 -1.30
N GLY A 175 25.34 22.66 -1.36
CA GLY A 175 25.01 21.59 -0.45
C GLY A 175 23.79 20.81 -0.87
N VAL A 176 23.57 19.74 -0.13
CA VAL A 176 22.40 18.86 -0.22
C VAL A 176 21.59 19.03 1.04
N ALA A 177 20.27 19.22 0.91
CA ALA A 177 19.42 19.55 2.04
C ALA A 177 18.09 18.80 2.03
N LEU A 178 17.42 18.80 3.18
CA LEU A 178 16.11 18.21 3.44
C LEU A 178 15.19 19.27 4.05
N ALA A 179 13.91 19.24 3.71
CA ALA A 179 12.91 20.08 4.33
C ALA A 179 11.61 19.30 4.59
N PRO A 180 10.87 19.63 5.67
CA PRO A 180 9.65 18.88 6.04
C PRO A 180 8.54 18.97 5.00
N GLU A 181 8.52 20.01 4.17
CA GLU A 181 7.58 20.17 3.06
C GLU A 181 7.81 19.17 1.92
N TYR A 182 9.02 18.62 1.81
CA TYR A 182 9.46 17.79 0.69
C TYR A 182 9.97 16.41 1.14
N VAL A 183 9.40 15.85 2.20
CA VAL A 183 9.65 14.44 2.61
C VAL A 183 9.34 13.50 1.45
N PHE A 184 8.26 13.77 0.74
CA PHE A 184 7.91 13.17 -0.54
C PHE A 184 8.10 14.22 -1.64
N ALA A 185 8.96 13.92 -2.60
CA ALA A 185 9.22 14.80 -3.74
C ALA A 185 8.80 14.12 -5.05
N GLY A 186 7.91 14.77 -5.78
CA GLY A 186 7.39 14.21 -7.03
C GLY A 186 6.41 15.15 -7.73
N LEU A 187 5.95 14.71 -8.90
CA LEU A 187 4.98 15.42 -9.71
C LEU A 187 3.64 14.67 -9.71
N TRP A 188 2.55 15.40 -9.57
CA TRP A 188 1.16 14.87 -9.60
C TRP A 188 0.87 13.70 -8.66
N GLY A 189 1.45 13.73 -7.46
CA GLY A 189 1.26 12.66 -6.48
C GLY A 189 2.03 11.38 -6.78
N MET A 190 2.94 11.39 -7.74
CA MET A 190 3.86 10.29 -8.01
C MET A 190 5.28 10.65 -7.62
N PRO A 191 6.05 9.76 -6.96
CA PRO A 191 7.44 10.03 -6.65
C PRO A 191 8.25 10.12 -7.95
N ASP A 192 8.90 11.26 -8.17
CA ASP A 192 9.77 11.47 -9.32
C ASP A 192 11.05 12.17 -8.89
N GLN A 193 11.97 11.40 -8.35
CA GLN A 193 13.26 11.91 -7.90
C GLN A 193 14.21 12.28 -9.04
N ARG A 194 13.93 11.83 -10.27
CA ARG A 194 14.74 12.12 -11.45
C ARG A 194 14.21 13.28 -12.25
N GLY A 195 12.91 13.47 -12.30
CA GLY A 195 12.24 14.52 -13.06
C GLY A 195 11.93 15.78 -12.26
N PHE A 196 12.02 15.71 -10.90
CA PHE A 196 11.67 16.81 -10.02
C PHE A 196 12.76 17.08 -8.97
N GLY A 197 13.24 18.31 -8.88
CA GLY A 197 14.24 18.76 -7.92
C GLY A 197 13.84 20.06 -7.21
N VAL A 198 14.02 20.11 -5.88
CA VAL A 198 13.84 21.34 -5.09
C VAL A 198 15.20 22.00 -4.87
N PHE A 199 15.25 23.31 -5.07
CA PHE A 199 16.47 24.10 -4.95
C PHE A 199 16.20 25.31 -4.04
N TRP A 200 16.90 25.36 -2.92
CA TRP A 200 16.86 26.51 -2.01
C TRP A 200 17.96 27.48 -2.39
N VAL A 201 17.56 28.68 -2.73
CA VAL A 201 18.45 29.79 -3.16
C VAL A 201 18.26 30.98 -2.25
N ASP A 202 19.21 31.93 -2.25
CA ASP A 202 19.06 33.15 -1.47
C ASP A 202 17.77 33.89 -1.85
N ALA A 203 16.97 34.29 -0.84
CA ALA A 203 15.66 34.88 -1.03
C ALA A 203 15.70 36.21 -1.79
N GLU A 204 16.70 37.08 -1.51
CA GLU A 204 16.84 38.37 -2.19
C GLU A 204 17.27 38.17 -3.64
N ALA A 205 18.22 37.25 -3.87
CA ALA A 205 18.68 36.91 -5.22
C ALA A 205 17.57 36.32 -6.08
N LEU A 206 16.76 35.43 -5.49
CA LEU A 206 15.60 34.87 -6.20
C LEU A 206 14.56 35.91 -6.50
N ALA A 207 14.16 36.72 -5.49
CA ALA A 207 13.18 37.79 -5.65
C ALA A 207 13.60 38.79 -6.75
N ALA A 208 14.90 39.16 -6.81
CA ALA A 208 15.43 40.00 -7.87
C ALA A 208 15.39 39.32 -9.25
N ALA A 209 15.67 38.00 -9.32
CA ALA A 209 15.67 37.26 -10.57
C ALA A 209 14.27 37.06 -11.17
N VAL A 210 13.22 37.10 -10.33
CA VAL A 210 11.83 36.84 -10.75
C VAL A 210 10.94 38.10 -10.63
N ASP A 211 11.52 39.27 -10.52
CA ASP A 211 10.82 40.56 -10.39
C ASP A 211 9.87 40.63 -9.17
N MET A 212 10.24 39.97 -8.07
CA MET A 212 9.46 39.89 -6.83
C MET A 212 10.13 40.67 -5.67
N ALA A 213 11.01 41.61 -5.96
CA ALA A 213 11.68 42.41 -4.92
C ALA A 213 10.63 43.08 -3.99
N GLY A 214 10.77 42.87 -2.68
CA GLY A 214 9.83 43.41 -1.67
C GLY A 214 8.45 42.73 -1.64
N ALA A 215 8.31 41.59 -2.34
CA ALA A 215 7.05 40.84 -2.41
C ALA A 215 7.27 39.37 -2.14
N PHE A 216 6.17 38.61 -1.95
CA PHE A 216 6.15 37.16 -1.79
C PHE A 216 5.00 36.57 -2.59
N ASN A 217 5.05 35.27 -2.86
CA ASN A 217 4.01 34.49 -3.53
C ASN A 217 3.66 33.18 -2.84
N HIS A 218 4.30 32.87 -1.74
CA HIS A 218 4.00 31.73 -0.90
C HIS A 218 4.04 32.12 0.57
N LEU A 219 3.08 31.61 1.36
CA LEU A 219 2.94 31.87 2.79
C LEU A 219 2.77 30.56 3.54
N ALA A 220 3.63 30.32 4.50
CA ALA A 220 3.48 29.27 5.49
C ALA A 220 3.02 29.88 6.83
N VAL A 221 2.06 29.26 7.48
CA VAL A 221 1.43 29.76 8.71
C VAL A 221 1.43 28.69 9.79
N ARG A 222 1.80 29.09 11.01
CA ARG A 222 1.66 28.27 12.20
C ARG A 222 0.52 28.79 13.06
N LEU A 223 -0.33 27.87 13.52
CA LEU A 223 -1.47 28.23 14.37
C LEU A 223 -1.04 28.38 15.83
N ALA A 224 -1.73 29.24 16.54
CA ALA A 224 -1.65 29.33 17.99
C ALA A 224 -2.30 28.10 18.64
N PRO A 225 -1.82 27.67 19.82
CA PRO A 225 -2.46 26.55 20.53
C PRO A 225 -3.94 26.82 20.77
N GLY A 226 -4.80 25.88 20.37
CA GLY A 226 -6.25 25.98 20.53
C GLY A 226 -6.97 26.85 19.47
N ALA A 227 -6.29 27.35 18.46
CA ALA A 227 -6.90 28.09 17.37
C ALA A 227 -7.79 27.19 16.50
N GLU A 228 -8.91 27.72 16.04
CA GLU A 228 -9.80 27.03 15.11
C GLU A 228 -9.24 27.13 13.67
N LEU A 229 -8.76 26.03 13.13
CA LEU A 229 -8.13 25.97 11.81
C LEU A 229 -9.00 26.59 10.71
N ARG A 230 -10.30 26.25 10.68
CA ARG A 230 -11.21 26.76 9.63
C ARG A 230 -11.37 28.28 9.67
N ALA A 231 -11.44 28.86 10.87
CA ALA A 231 -11.53 30.31 11.03
C ALA A 231 -10.26 31.01 10.55
N VAL A 232 -9.07 30.45 10.85
CA VAL A 232 -7.79 30.97 10.37
C VAL A 232 -7.68 30.86 8.85
N LEU A 233 -8.05 29.73 8.25
CA LEU A 233 -8.03 29.59 6.78
C LEU A 233 -8.95 30.61 6.10
N ALA A 234 -10.17 30.81 6.63
CA ALA A 234 -11.10 31.80 6.09
C ALA A 234 -10.57 33.24 6.22
N ALA A 235 -9.90 33.58 7.34
CA ALA A 235 -9.30 34.87 7.54
C ALA A 235 -8.11 35.13 6.58
N LEU A 236 -7.29 34.10 6.35
CA LEU A 236 -6.19 34.14 5.35
C LEU A 236 -6.74 34.33 3.94
N ASP A 237 -7.78 33.57 3.57
CA ASP A 237 -8.45 33.69 2.27
C ASP A 237 -8.99 35.12 2.04
N ALA A 238 -9.69 35.66 3.03
CA ALA A 238 -10.24 37.02 2.94
C ALA A 238 -9.16 38.10 2.81
N THR A 239 -8.09 37.96 3.60
CA THR A 239 -6.99 38.95 3.61
C THR A 239 -6.16 38.91 2.34
N LEU A 240 -5.92 37.71 1.79
CA LEU A 240 -5.05 37.51 0.63
C LEU A 240 -5.78 37.47 -0.72
N ALA A 241 -7.11 37.46 -0.74
CA ALA A 241 -7.91 37.47 -1.96
C ALA A 241 -7.52 38.58 -2.96
N PRO A 242 -7.26 39.87 -2.54
CA PRO A 242 -6.86 40.92 -3.46
C PRO A 242 -5.52 40.67 -4.16
N TYR A 243 -4.67 39.80 -3.58
CA TYR A 243 -3.32 39.52 -4.08
C TYR A 243 -3.24 38.30 -4.97
N GLY A 244 -4.38 37.79 -5.40
CA GLY A 244 -4.46 36.62 -6.27
C GLY A 244 -4.13 35.30 -5.57
N ALA A 245 -4.40 35.24 -4.26
CA ALA A 245 -4.20 34.02 -3.49
C ALA A 245 -5.09 32.88 -3.99
N GLN A 246 -4.53 31.69 -4.03
CA GLN A 246 -5.28 30.43 -4.03
C GLN A 246 -5.86 30.21 -2.62
N PRO A 247 -6.92 29.44 -2.45
CA PRO A 247 -7.42 29.14 -1.13
C PRO A 247 -6.35 28.55 -0.22
N ALA A 248 -6.36 28.97 1.03
CA ALA A 248 -5.48 28.45 2.05
C ALA A 248 -5.74 26.94 2.25
N ILE A 249 -4.71 26.15 2.29
CA ILE A 249 -4.80 24.71 2.54
C ILE A 249 -4.23 24.36 3.91
N ALA A 250 -4.87 23.44 4.61
CA ALA A 250 -4.34 22.86 5.83
C ALA A 250 -3.17 21.91 5.54
N ARG A 251 -2.33 21.62 6.55
CA ARG A 251 -1.23 20.66 6.46
C ARG A 251 -1.68 19.31 5.91
N GLU A 252 -2.84 18.82 6.31
CA GLU A 252 -3.41 17.54 5.86
C GLU A 252 -3.60 17.45 4.34
N HIS A 253 -3.75 18.60 3.66
CA HIS A 253 -3.88 18.70 2.20
C HIS A 253 -2.56 19.04 1.49
N GLN A 254 -1.47 19.29 2.24
CA GLN A 254 -0.16 19.48 1.65
C GLN A 254 0.33 18.15 1.07
N THR A 255 0.73 18.14 -0.19
CA THR A 255 0.96 16.92 -0.98
C THR A 255 1.91 15.92 -0.31
N SER A 256 3.06 16.39 0.21
CA SER A 256 4.04 15.51 0.85
C SER A 256 3.49 14.88 2.14
N HIS A 257 2.77 15.67 2.94
CA HIS A 257 2.14 15.18 4.16
C HIS A 257 1.02 14.18 3.87
N ALA A 258 0.14 14.51 2.93
CA ALA A 258 -0.98 13.65 2.54
C ALA A 258 -0.52 12.28 2.02
N MET A 259 0.57 12.25 1.24
CA MET A 259 1.15 11.00 0.74
C MET A 259 1.75 10.15 1.87
N LEU A 260 2.45 10.78 2.81
CA LEU A 260 3.02 10.09 3.96
C LEU A 260 1.93 9.55 4.89
N ASP A 261 0.88 10.34 5.14
CA ASP A 261 -0.23 9.95 6.00
C ASP A 261 -1.04 8.79 5.40
N ALA A 262 -1.28 8.83 4.09
CA ALA A 262 -1.92 7.74 3.36
C ALA A 262 -1.12 6.43 3.46
N GLU A 263 0.21 6.47 3.36
CA GLU A 263 1.08 5.30 3.52
C GLU A 263 1.03 4.74 4.94
N ILE A 264 1.07 5.60 5.96
CA ILE A 264 0.96 5.20 7.36
C ILE A 264 -0.38 4.51 7.63
N GLU A 265 -1.48 5.04 7.08
CA GLU A 265 -2.81 4.44 7.22
C GLU A 265 -2.93 3.10 6.47
N GLU A 266 -2.33 2.99 5.28
CA GLU A 266 -2.24 1.73 4.54
C GLU A 266 -1.56 0.65 5.38
N GLN A 267 -0.41 0.96 6.00
CA GLN A 267 0.30 0.02 6.86
C GLN A 267 -0.51 -0.34 8.12
N ARG A 268 -1.28 0.58 8.66
CA ARG A 268 -2.16 0.34 9.82
C ARG A 268 -3.28 -0.64 9.47
N VAL A 269 -3.91 -0.46 8.31
CA VAL A 269 -4.94 -1.38 7.78
C VAL A 269 -4.36 -2.78 7.53
N LEU A 270 -3.23 -2.89 6.84
CA LEU A 270 -2.56 -4.17 6.58
C LEU A 270 -2.13 -4.87 7.88
N GLY A 271 -1.62 -4.10 8.83
CA GLY A 271 -1.20 -4.59 10.15
C GLY A 271 -2.33 -5.10 11.04
N SER A 272 -3.56 -4.69 10.77
CA SER A 272 -4.74 -5.17 11.47
C SER A 272 -5.36 -6.41 10.80
N LEU A 273 -5.50 -6.39 9.48
CA LEU A 273 -6.26 -7.41 8.72
C LEU A 273 -5.51 -8.73 8.58
N LEU A 274 -4.24 -8.68 8.16
CA LEU A 274 -3.45 -9.88 7.88
C LEU A 274 -3.22 -10.76 9.09
N PRO A 275 -2.79 -10.25 10.25
CA PRO A 275 -2.52 -11.07 11.42
C PRO A 275 -3.75 -11.83 11.92
N VAL A 276 -4.94 -11.26 11.79
CA VAL A 276 -6.20 -11.91 12.18
C VAL A 276 -6.37 -13.24 11.43
N ILE A 277 -6.13 -13.26 10.12
CA ILE A 277 -6.25 -14.47 9.30
C ILE A 277 -5.21 -15.51 9.73
N PHE A 278 -3.95 -15.11 9.89
CA PHE A 278 -2.86 -16.02 10.30
C PHE A 278 -3.12 -16.63 11.68
N LEU A 279 -3.51 -15.80 12.63
CA LEU A 279 -3.76 -16.24 14.00
C LEU A 279 -5.03 -17.10 14.12
N ALA A 280 -6.05 -16.85 13.31
CA ALA A 280 -7.22 -17.73 13.23
C ALA A 280 -6.84 -19.14 12.75
N VAL A 281 -5.97 -19.24 11.73
CA VAL A 281 -5.44 -20.53 11.28
C VAL A 281 -4.55 -21.19 12.34
N ALA A 282 -3.71 -20.41 13.04
CA ALA A 282 -2.90 -20.93 14.14
C ALA A 282 -3.76 -21.47 15.30
N ALA A 283 -4.82 -20.75 15.69
CA ALA A 283 -5.79 -21.19 16.71
C ALA A 283 -6.46 -22.51 16.33
N PHE A 284 -6.87 -22.61 15.06
CA PHE A 284 -7.42 -23.85 14.52
C PHE A 284 -6.42 -25.01 14.61
N LEU A 285 -5.17 -24.82 14.15
CA LEU A 285 -4.16 -25.86 14.20
C LEU A 285 -3.85 -26.30 15.64
N LEU A 286 -3.74 -25.33 16.56
CA LEU A 286 -3.57 -25.61 17.99
C LEU A 286 -4.73 -26.44 18.56
N ASN A 287 -5.97 -26.05 18.23
CA ASN A 287 -7.17 -26.79 18.66
C ASN A 287 -7.14 -28.25 18.19
N VAL A 288 -6.84 -28.46 16.91
CA VAL A 288 -6.81 -29.80 16.30
C VAL A 288 -5.71 -30.66 16.93
N VAL A 289 -4.51 -30.12 17.13
CA VAL A 289 -3.36 -30.87 17.71
C VAL A 289 -3.61 -31.17 19.18
N VAL A 290 -4.09 -30.23 19.96
CA VAL A 290 -4.38 -30.44 21.40
C VAL A 290 -5.53 -31.42 21.60
N SER A 291 -6.63 -31.27 20.86
CA SER A 291 -7.77 -32.19 20.92
C SER A 291 -7.36 -33.65 20.63
N ARG A 292 -6.47 -33.80 19.63
CA ARG A 292 -5.89 -35.11 19.29
C ARG A 292 -5.00 -35.65 20.39
N LEU A 293 -4.04 -34.82 20.87
CA LEU A 293 -3.10 -35.25 21.93
C LEU A 293 -3.88 -35.76 23.15
N VAL A 294 -4.91 -35.05 23.53
CA VAL A 294 -5.83 -35.42 24.60
C VAL A 294 -6.51 -36.73 24.32
N THR A 295 -7.04 -36.92 23.12
CA THR A 295 -7.75 -38.17 22.75
C THR A 295 -6.78 -39.37 22.75
N THR A 296 -5.57 -39.20 22.25
CA THR A 296 -4.55 -40.26 22.18
C THR A 296 -3.96 -40.59 23.56
N GLN A 297 -3.87 -39.61 24.46
CA GLN A 297 -3.33 -39.76 25.82
C GLN A 297 -4.45 -39.98 26.87
N ARG A 298 -5.66 -40.36 26.44
CA ARG A 298 -6.82 -40.47 27.32
C ARG A 298 -6.55 -41.44 28.50
N GLU A 299 -5.93 -42.57 28.24
CA GLU A 299 -5.56 -43.56 29.27
C GLU A 299 -4.51 -43.03 30.24
N GLN A 300 -3.49 -42.31 29.73
CA GLN A 300 -2.49 -41.65 30.55
C GLN A 300 -3.08 -40.56 31.45
N ILE A 301 -4.06 -39.81 30.93
CA ILE A 301 -4.79 -38.80 31.70
C ILE A 301 -5.61 -39.46 32.80
N ALA A 302 -6.29 -40.60 32.50
CA ALA A 302 -7.02 -41.38 33.48
C ALA A 302 -6.09 -41.92 34.59
N ALA A 303 -4.91 -42.46 34.23
CA ALA A 303 -3.89 -42.91 35.19
C ALA A 303 -3.37 -41.78 36.06
N LEU A 304 -3.09 -40.57 35.48
CA LEU A 304 -2.68 -39.42 36.28
C LEU A 304 -3.76 -38.98 37.27
N LYS A 305 -5.05 -39.02 36.89
CA LYS A 305 -6.17 -38.72 37.78
C LYS A 305 -6.28 -39.77 38.90
N ALA A 306 -6.09 -41.05 38.56
CA ALA A 306 -6.11 -42.12 39.55
C ALA A 306 -4.95 -42.00 40.55
N LEU A 307 -3.81 -41.44 40.10
CA LEU A 307 -2.65 -41.12 40.96
C LEU A 307 -2.82 -39.84 41.78
N GLY A 308 -3.98 -39.17 41.74
CA GLY A 308 -4.31 -38.02 42.58
C GLY A 308 -3.98 -36.66 41.94
N TYR A 309 -3.59 -36.59 40.66
CA TYR A 309 -3.42 -35.28 39.99
C TYR A 309 -4.80 -34.61 39.72
N ASP A 310 -4.97 -33.42 40.19
CA ASP A 310 -6.19 -32.64 40.01
C ASP A 310 -6.36 -32.13 38.52
N ASN A 311 -7.58 -31.76 38.23
CA ASN A 311 -7.93 -31.23 36.91
C ASN A 311 -7.12 -29.98 36.51
N ARG A 312 -6.76 -29.15 37.49
CA ARG A 312 -5.98 -27.93 37.24
C ARG A 312 -4.53 -28.28 36.86
N ALA A 313 -3.91 -29.29 37.52
CA ALA A 313 -2.56 -29.72 37.16
C ALA A 313 -2.48 -30.29 35.74
N ILE A 314 -3.49 -31.07 35.35
CA ILE A 314 -3.58 -31.61 33.97
C ILE A 314 -3.81 -30.49 32.94
N ALA A 315 -4.74 -29.57 33.21
CA ALA A 315 -4.97 -28.41 32.34
C ALA A 315 -3.70 -27.55 32.21
N ALA A 316 -3.01 -27.28 33.31
CA ALA A 316 -1.76 -26.53 33.32
C ALA A 316 -0.65 -27.23 32.49
N HIS A 317 -0.56 -28.55 32.48
CA HIS A 317 0.38 -29.29 31.65
C HIS A 317 0.16 -29.07 30.16
N TYR A 318 -1.10 -29.17 29.69
CA TYR A 318 -1.41 -28.91 28.27
C TYR A 318 -1.28 -27.43 27.89
N LEU A 319 -1.62 -26.50 28.79
CA LEU A 319 -1.39 -25.08 28.59
C LEU A 319 0.12 -24.76 28.51
N GLN A 320 0.97 -25.41 29.30
CA GLN A 320 2.43 -25.28 29.21
C GLN A 320 2.96 -25.81 27.88
N LEU A 321 2.40 -26.93 27.36
CA LEU A 321 2.77 -27.47 26.05
C LEU A 321 2.44 -26.49 24.93
N VAL A 322 1.21 -25.96 24.95
CA VAL A 322 0.76 -24.94 23.99
C VAL A 322 1.58 -23.66 24.14
N GLY A 323 1.82 -23.24 25.40
CA GLY A 323 2.65 -22.06 25.72
C GLY A 323 4.06 -22.16 25.16
N ALA A 324 4.68 -23.35 25.24
CA ALA A 324 6.02 -23.57 24.67
C ALA A 324 6.04 -23.45 23.14
N ILE A 325 5.03 -24.01 22.46
CA ILE A 325 4.90 -23.92 20.99
C ILE A 325 4.68 -22.48 20.56
N VAL A 326 3.79 -21.79 21.26
CA VAL A 326 3.41 -20.40 20.97
C VAL A 326 4.55 -19.44 21.30
N ALA A 327 5.30 -19.67 22.40
CA ALA A 327 6.47 -18.89 22.73
C ALA A 327 7.57 -19.02 21.67
N LEU A 328 7.80 -20.22 21.16
CA LEU A 328 8.73 -20.42 20.04
C LEU A 328 8.25 -19.65 18.79
N GLY A 329 6.96 -19.73 18.45
CA GLY A 329 6.37 -18.98 17.34
C GLY A 329 6.47 -17.47 17.53
N LEU A 330 6.23 -16.96 18.74
CA LEU A 330 6.39 -15.55 19.09
C LEU A 330 7.84 -15.07 18.93
N LEU A 331 8.81 -15.82 19.47
CA LEU A 331 10.24 -15.47 19.37
C LEU A 331 10.70 -15.43 17.89
N LEU A 332 10.36 -16.47 17.13
CA LEU A 332 10.67 -16.51 15.68
C LEU A 332 9.96 -15.39 14.94
N GLY A 333 8.70 -15.10 15.29
CA GLY A 333 7.91 -14.05 14.67
C GLY A 333 8.45 -12.64 14.98
N LEU A 334 8.87 -12.38 16.20
CA LEU A 334 9.50 -11.11 16.57
C LEU A 334 10.85 -10.92 15.85
N ALA A 335 11.66 -11.96 15.77
CA ALA A 335 12.95 -11.91 15.07
C ALA A 335 12.76 -11.68 13.56
N LEU A 336 11.85 -12.43 12.93
CA LEU A 336 11.52 -12.28 11.51
C LEU A 336 10.84 -10.94 11.23
N GLY A 337 9.91 -10.51 12.09
CA GLY A 337 9.24 -9.22 11.97
C GLY A 337 10.21 -8.05 12.07
N LYS A 338 11.19 -8.11 12.99
CA LYS A 338 12.27 -7.12 13.05
C LYS A 338 13.11 -7.11 11.78
N ALA A 339 13.50 -8.27 11.25
CA ALA A 339 14.31 -8.38 10.04
C ALA A 339 13.56 -7.83 8.81
N LEU A 340 12.28 -8.18 8.66
CA LEU A 340 11.43 -7.65 7.59
C LEU A 340 11.15 -6.16 7.76
N GLY A 341 10.96 -5.68 9.01
CA GLY A 341 10.77 -4.27 9.32
C GLY A 341 11.99 -3.42 8.94
N LEU A 342 13.21 -3.90 9.23
CA LEU A 342 14.45 -3.25 8.77
C LEU A 342 14.51 -3.18 7.23
N GLY A 343 14.14 -4.26 6.54
CA GLY A 343 14.05 -4.27 5.08
C GLY A 343 13.01 -3.28 4.54
N LEU A 344 11.86 -3.18 5.19
CA LEU A 344 10.79 -2.24 4.82
C LEU A 344 11.22 -0.78 5.03
N MET A 345 11.92 -0.47 6.13
CA MET A 345 12.48 0.88 6.35
C MET A 345 13.52 1.26 5.28
N ALA A 346 14.35 0.31 4.84
CA ALA A 346 15.28 0.54 3.74
C ALA A 346 14.55 0.86 2.42
N LEU A 347 13.39 0.21 2.17
CA LEU A 347 12.53 0.53 1.03
C LEU A 347 11.90 1.92 1.17
N TYR A 348 11.40 2.26 2.35
CA TYR A 348 10.79 3.58 2.58
C TYR A 348 11.79 4.72 2.48
N ALA A 349 13.06 4.51 2.82
CA ALA A 349 14.11 5.49 2.61
C ALA A 349 14.33 5.87 1.13
N ASP A 350 13.87 5.04 0.19
CA ASP A 350 13.89 5.38 -1.24
C ASP A 350 12.71 6.29 -1.66
N PHE A 351 11.62 6.33 -0.90
CA PHE A 351 10.41 7.12 -1.21
C PHE A 351 10.28 8.37 -0.34
N PHE A 352 10.51 8.23 0.95
CA PHE A 352 10.37 9.29 1.94
C PHE A 352 11.74 9.69 2.48
N ARG A 353 12.06 10.97 2.36
CA ARG A 353 13.36 11.50 2.76
C ARG A 353 13.29 12.12 4.14
N PHE A 354 13.79 11.39 5.12
CA PHE A 354 13.94 11.83 6.48
C PHE A 354 15.43 11.96 6.84
N PRO A 355 15.81 12.91 7.69
CA PRO A 355 17.19 13.01 8.18
C PRO A 355 17.61 11.72 8.90
N VAL A 356 16.68 11.11 9.65
CA VAL A 356 16.87 9.86 10.36
C VAL A 356 15.60 9.02 10.23
N LEU A 357 15.71 7.87 9.58
CA LEU A 357 14.63 6.88 9.50
C LEU A 357 15.13 5.56 10.10
N GLU A 358 14.86 5.37 11.39
CA GLU A 358 15.25 4.20 12.15
C GLU A 358 14.08 3.27 12.39
N HIS A 359 14.33 1.97 12.23
CA HIS A 359 13.33 0.98 12.61
C HIS A 359 13.15 0.95 14.13
N ARG A 360 11.93 1.17 14.59
CA ARG A 360 11.55 1.13 16.01
C ARG A 360 10.60 -0.02 16.27
N LEU A 361 11.01 -0.93 17.12
CA LEU A 361 10.14 -1.95 17.70
C LEU A 361 9.80 -1.53 19.12
N SER A 362 8.64 -0.91 19.31
CA SER A 362 8.23 -0.47 20.64
C SER A 362 7.97 -1.67 21.56
N PRO A 363 8.34 -1.59 22.86
CA PRO A 363 8.01 -2.64 23.83
C PRO A 363 6.50 -2.89 23.91
N GLY A 364 5.68 -1.86 23.73
CA GLY A 364 4.22 -1.95 23.69
C GLY A 364 3.74 -2.84 22.55
N LEU A 365 4.32 -2.71 21.36
CA LEU A 365 4.00 -3.53 20.20
C LEU A 365 4.40 -5.01 20.43
N ALA A 366 5.58 -5.25 21.00
CA ALA A 366 6.03 -6.61 21.34
C ALA A 366 5.11 -7.28 22.37
N LEU A 367 4.69 -6.53 23.42
CA LEU A 367 3.72 -7.00 24.42
C LEU A 367 2.34 -7.21 23.81
N GLY A 368 1.89 -6.33 22.92
CA GLY A 368 0.63 -6.47 22.18
C GLY A 368 0.62 -7.74 21.32
N ALA A 369 1.71 -8.03 20.60
CA ALA A 369 1.88 -9.26 19.85
C ALA A 369 1.82 -10.49 20.78
N ALA A 370 2.52 -10.45 21.90
CA ALA A 370 2.51 -11.54 22.88
C ALA A 370 1.11 -11.78 23.47
N ALA A 371 0.39 -10.70 23.83
CA ALA A 371 -0.99 -10.78 24.34
C ALA A 371 -1.96 -11.34 23.30
N LEU A 372 -1.86 -10.87 22.05
CA LEU A 372 -2.70 -11.34 20.95
C LEU A 372 -2.49 -12.83 20.65
N VAL A 373 -1.23 -13.28 20.63
CA VAL A 373 -0.88 -14.69 20.42
C VAL A 373 -1.33 -15.55 21.59
N ALA A 374 -1.15 -15.07 22.84
CA ALA A 374 -1.61 -15.77 24.03
C ALA A 374 -3.14 -15.92 24.04
N ALA A 375 -3.87 -14.85 23.73
CA ALA A 375 -5.34 -14.89 23.61
C ALA A 375 -5.80 -15.89 22.55
N THR A 376 -5.13 -15.89 21.39
CA THR A 376 -5.38 -16.83 20.28
C THR A 376 -5.14 -18.29 20.70
N ALA A 377 -4.04 -18.55 21.42
CA ALA A 377 -3.70 -19.85 21.91
C ALA A 377 -4.73 -20.37 22.95
N VAL A 378 -5.13 -19.51 23.86
CA VAL A 378 -6.17 -19.81 24.86
C VAL A 378 -7.50 -20.09 24.17
N ALA A 379 -7.97 -19.21 23.26
CA ALA A 379 -9.21 -19.40 22.54
C ALA A 379 -9.21 -20.69 21.72
N GLY A 380 -8.12 -21.03 21.05
CA GLY A 380 -7.96 -22.25 20.27
C GLY A 380 -7.93 -23.53 21.09
N THR A 381 -7.53 -23.48 22.38
CA THR A 381 -7.26 -24.70 23.16
C THR A 381 -8.23 -24.94 24.33
N LEU A 382 -8.91 -23.89 24.81
CA LEU A 382 -9.82 -23.99 25.97
C LEU A 382 -10.89 -25.08 25.82
N GLY A 383 -11.51 -25.19 24.66
CA GLY A 383 -12.56 -26.19 24.38
C GLY A 383 -12.01 -27.62 24.50
N ALA A 384 -10.85 -27.88 23.94
CA ALA A 384 -10.19 -29.17 23.97
C ALA A 384 -9.77 -29.58 25.39
N ILE A 385 -9.17 -28.64 26.13
CA ILE A 385 -8.72 -28.83 27.52
C ILE A 385 -9.94 -29.04 28.45
N ALA A 386 -11.00 -28.22 28.30
CA ALA A 386 -12.20 -28.36 29.13
C ALA A 386 -12.93 -29.71 28.93
N ALA A 387 -13.01 -30.19 27.68
CA ALA A 387 -13.55 -31.50 27.37
C ALA A 387 -12.79 -32.65 28.06
N THR A 388 -11.45 -32.51 28.16
CA THR A 388 -10.55 -33.49 28.80
C THR A 388 -10.69 -33.52 30.30
N VAL A 389 -10.72 -32.35 30.90
CA VAL A 389 -10.74 -32.15 32.34
C VAL A 389 -12.08 -32.66 32.93
N ARG A 390 -13.16 -32.66 32.16
CA ARG A 390 -14.49 -33.14 32.59
C ARG A 390 -14.65 -34.68 32.52
N LEU A 391 -13.77 -35.42 31.83
CA LEU A 391 -13.86 -36.87 31.71
C LEU A 391 -13.59 -37.57 33.06
N ALA A 392 -14.53 -38.40 33.49
CA ALA A 392 -14.35 -39.27 34.66
C ALA A 392 -13.28 -40.34 34.37
N PRO A 393 -12.42 -40.72 35.35
CA PRO A 393 -11.36 -41.73 35.15
C PRO A 393 -11.90 -43.06 34.61
N ALA A 394 -13.04 -43.53 35.11
CA ALA A 394 -13.71 -44.78 34.68
C ALA A 394 -14.22 -44.76 33.23
N GLU A 395 -14.70 -43.60 32.76
CA GLU A 395 -15.09 -43.42 31.35
C GLU A 395 -13.88 -43.27 30.42
N ALA A 396 -12.82 -42.65 30.91
CA ALA A 396 -11.61 -42.48 30.13
C ALA A 396 -10.87 -43.79 29.85
N MET A 397 -11.03 -44.82 30.69
CA MET A 397 -10.44 -46.15 30.53
C MET A 397 -11.28 -47.09 29.63
N ARG A 398 -12.53 -46.76 29.31
CA ARG A 398 -13.36 -47.57 28.42
C ARG A 398 -12.98 -47.32 26.96
N PRO A 399 -12.90 -48.38 26.12
CA PRO A 399 -12.71 -48.19 24.68
C PRO A 399 -13.83 -47.34 24.10
N PRO A 400 -13.55 -46.49 23.12
CA PRO A 400 -14.60 -45.70 22.49
C PRO A 400 -15.64 -46.61 21.84
N ALA A 401 -16.96 -46.32 22.07
CA ALA A 401 -18.04 -47.05 21.50
C ALA A 401 -17.93 -47.10 19.97
N PRO A 402 -18.22 -48.28 19.32
CA PRO A 402 -18.16 -48.36 17.86
C PRO A 402 -19.12 -47.36 17.23
N GLY A 403 -18.65 -46.67 16.21
CA GLY A 403 -19.42 -45.62 15.54
C GLY A 403 -20.66 -46.18 14.88
N ARG A 404 -21.84 -45.56 15.09
CA ARG A 404 -23.08 -45.93 14.44
C ARG A 404 -23.00 -45.69 12.93
N TYR A 405 -23.34 -46.73 12.14
CA TYR A 405 -23.40 -46.60 10.68
C TYR A 405 -24.62 -45.72 10.29
N ARG A 406 -24.36 -44.64 9.58
CA ARG A 406 -25.38 -43.81 8.91
C ARG A 406 -25.05 -43.69 7.43
N ARG A 407 -26.06 -43.80 6.55
CA ARG A 407 -25.90 -43.51 5.13
C ARG A 407 -25.48 -42.05 4.97
N THR A 408 -24.40 -41.86 4.21
CA THR A 408 -23.84 -40.52 3.95
C THR A 408 -24.70 -39.75 2.96
N LEU A 409 -24.58 -38.39 2.93
CA LEU A 409 -25.26 -37.57 1.94
C LEU A 409 -24.79 -37.93 0.51
N ALA A 410 -23.51 -38.22 0.33
CA ALA A 410 -22.96 -38.66 -0.95
C ALA A 410 -23.62 -39.97 -1.44
N GLU A 411 -23.92 -40.94 -0.54
CA GLU A 411 -24.62 -42.18 -0.89
C GLU A 411 -26.09 -41.94 -1.28
N ARG A 412 -26.74 -40.98 -0.64
CA ARG A 412 -28.10 -40.55 -1.00
C ARG A 412 -28.18 -39.87 -2.37
N LEU A 413 -27.08 -39.23 -2.81
CA LEU A 413 -26.94 -38.54 -4.10
C LEU A 413 -26.40 -39.44 -5.23
N GLY A 414 -26.37 -40.80 -5.03
CA GLY A 414 -25.96 -41.74 -6.08
C GLY A 414 -24.48 -42.12 -6.11
N ALA A 415 -23.72 -41.79 -5.06
CA ALA A 415 -22.30 -42.17 -4.96
C ALA A 415 -22.09 -43.71 -4.87
N GLU A 416 -23.14 -44.52 -4.89
CA GLU A 416 -23.06 -46.01 -4.95
C GLU A 416 -22.36 -46.51 -6.23
N ARG A 417 -22.31 -45.65 -7.28
CA ARG A 417 -21.64 -45.95 -8.56
C ARG A 417 -20.14 -45.62 -8.56
N LEU A 418 -19.65 -44.94 -7.51
CA LEU A 418 -18.24 -44.57 -7.42
C LEU A 418 -17.36 -45.74 -6.99
N ALA A 419 -16.08 -45.70 -7.37
CA ALA A 419 -15.08 -46.65 -6.93
C ALA A 419 -15.04 -46.78 -5.39
N LEU A 420 -14.80 -47.99 -4.87
CA LEU A 420 -14.83 -48.29 -3.43
C LEU A 420 -13.91 -47.30 -2.64
N SER A 421 -12.72 -47.02 -3.15
CA SER A 421 -11.77 -46.09 -2.53
C SER A 421 -12.36 -44.70 -2.37
N LEU A 422 -13.01 -44.17 -3.41
CA LEU A 422 -13.60 -42.83 -3.38
C LEU A 422 -14.78 -42.75 -2.41
N ARG A 423 -15.58 -43.80 -2.34
CA ARG A 423 -16.67 -43.95 -1.38
C ARG A 423 -16.16 -43.94 0.05
N MET A 424 -15.04 -44.65 0.31
CA MET A 424 -14.40 -44.65 1.63
C MET A 424 -13.90 -43.29 2.03
N ILE A 425 -13.31 -42.53 1.09
CA ILE A 425 -12.84 -41.16 1.30
C ILE A 425 -14.01 -40.23 1.65
N LEU A 426 -15.09 -40.24 0.85
CA LEU A 426 -16.26 -39.38 1.09
C LEU A 426 -16.92 -39.67 2.44
N ARG A 427 -17.09 -40.93 2.78
CA ARG A 427 -17.61 -41.36 4.11
C ARG A 427 -16.74 -40.78 5.24
N GLN A 428 -15.44 -40.74 5.08
CA GLN A 428 -14.54 -40.27 6.12
C GLN A 428 -14.68 -38.76 6.34
N VAL A 429 -14.77 -37.98 5.26
CA VAL A 429 -14.98 -36.53 5.30
C VAL A 429 -16.32 -36.19 5.98
N GLU A 430 -17.40 -36.96 5.66
CA GLU A 430 -18.73 -36.74 6.25
C GLU A 430 -18.83 -37.22 7.71
N ARG A 431 -18.00 -38.16 8.15
CA ARG A 431 -17.99 -38.62 9.57
C ARG A 431 -17.50 -37.52 10.53
N ARG A 432 -16.66 -36.59 10.07
CA ARG A 432 -16.08 -35.50 10.90
C ARG A 432 -16.19 -34.16 10.19
N PRO A 433 -17.41 -33.67 9.93
CA PRO A 433 -17.63 -32.52 9.04
C PRO A 433 -16.92 -31.29 9.54
N TRP A 434 -16.95 -31.00 10.85
CA TRP A 434 -16.31 -29.81 11.42
C TRP A 434 -14.79 -29.75 11.18
N ARG A 435 -14.10 -30.90 11.32
CA ARG A 435 -12.64 -30.95 11.05
C ARG A 435 -12.33 -30.78 9.58
N SER A 436 -13.09 -31.42 8.72
CA SER A 436 -12.93 -31.30 7.26
C SER A 436 -13.19 -29.87 6.80
N THR A 437 -14.26 -29.23 7.31
CA THR A 437 -14.58 -27.83 6.99
C THR A 437 -13.45 -26.89 7.43
N LEU A 438 -12.92 -27.04 8.64
CA LEU A 438 -11.83 -26.22 9.14
C LEU A 438 -10.51 -26.47 8.38
N ALA A 439 -10.26 -27.71 7.95
CA ALA A 439 -9.11 -28.02 7.09
C ALA A 439 -9.23 -27.33 5.72
N VAL A 440 -10.42 -27.40 5.11
CA VAL A 440 -10.74 -26.69 3.87
C VAL A 440 -10.58 -25.17 4.06
N ALA A 441 -11.12 -24.61 5.15
CA ALA A 441 -11.00 -23.20 5.47
C ALA A 441 -9.54 -22.74 5.65
N GLY A 442 -8.70 -23.56 6.31
CA GLY A 442 -7.28 -23.25 6.48
C GLY A 442 -6.49 -23.25 5.16
N VAL A 443 -6.75 -24.23 4.28
CA VAL A 443 -6.14 -24.25 2.93
C VAL A 443 -6.71 -23.10 2.08
N ALA A 444 -8.02 -22.86 2.14
CA ALA A 444 -8.66 -21.74 1.43
C ALA A 444 -8.09 -20.37 1.87
N ALA A 445 -7.84 -20.20 3.18
CA ALA A 445 -7.21 -18.99 3.69
C ALA A 445 -5.79 -18.78 3.12
N SER A 446 -4.99 -19.84 2.97
CA SER A 446 -3.66 -19.72 2.34
C SER A 446 -3.77 -19.31 0.87
N ILE A 447 -4.73 -19.83 0.11
CA ILE A 447 -4.99 -19.41 -1.27
C ILE A 447 -5.40 -17.94 -1.33
N ALA A 448 -6.33 -17.53 -0.44
CA ALA A 448 -6.80 -16.16 -0.35
C ALA A 448 -5.66 -15.16 -0.08
N ILE A 449 -4.70 -15.51 0.78
CA ILE A 449 -3.51 -14.68 1.06
C ILE A 449 -2.60 -14.58 -0.17
N VAL A 450 -2.39 -15.67 -0.93
CA VAL A 450 -1.59 -15.59 -2.17
C VAL A 450 -2.28 -14.71 -3.21
N VAL A 451 -3.59 -14.84 -3.38
CA VAL A 451 -4.39 -14.00 -4.28
C VAL A 451 -4.24 -12.53 -3.89
N MET A 452 -4.42 -12.21 -2.61
CA MET A 452 -4.29 -10.85 -2.10
C MET A 452 -2.85 -10.30 -2.25
N GLY A 453 -1.82 -11.12 -1.96
CA GLY A 453 -0.43 -10.69 -2.09
C GLY A 453 0.00 -10.37 -3.54
N ASN A 454 -0.65 -10.99 -4.52
CA ASN A 454 -0.40 -10.73 -5.95
C ASN A 454 -1.37 -9.73 -6.57
N PHE A 455 -2.44 -9.35 -5.87
CA PHE A 455 -3.44 -8.38 -6.33
C PHE A 455 -2.81 -7.00 -6.65
N PHE A 456 -1.94 -6.49 -5.78
CA PHE A 456 -1.27 -5.20 -6.00
C PHE A 456 -0.52 -5.14 -7.33
N ARG A 457 0.10 -6.26 -7.73
CA ARG A 457 0.75 -6.35 -9.04
C ARG A 457 -0.25 -6.22 -10.18
N ASP A 458 -1.37 -6.95 -10.12
CA ASP A 458 -2.40 -6.90 -11.16
C ASP A 458 -3.06 -5.51 -11.20
N ALA A 459 -3.30 -4.89 -10.04
CA ALA A 459 -3.85 -3.55 -9.92
C ALA A 459 -2.93 -2.49 -10.53
N ILE A 460 -1.63 -2.49 -10.20
CA ILE A 460 -0.66 -1.54 -10.75
C ILE A 460 -0.50 -1.72 -12.26
N GLU A 461 -0.42 -2.96 -12.75
CA GLU A 461 -0.37 -3.21 -14.20
C GLU A 461 -1.64 -2.70 -14.90
N PHE A 462 -2.81 -2.85 -14.29
CA PHE A 462 -4.06 -2.32 -14.83
C PHE A 462 -4.08 -0.78 -14.81
N ILE A 463 -3.58 -0.15 -13.73
CA ILE A 463 -3.46 1.30 -13.61
C ILE A 463 -2.55 1.85 -14.71
N VAL A 464 -1.39 1.23 -14.90
CA VAL A 464 -0.44 1.62 -15.94
C VAL A 464 -1.07 1.45 -17.33
N ASP A 465 -1.73 0.34 -17.59
CA ASP A 465 -2.35 0.07 -18.89
C ASP A 465 -3.50 1.04 -19.18
N SER A 466 -4.39 1.28 -18.20
CA SER A 466 -5.54 2.18 -18.36
C SER A 466 -5.13 3.64 -18.52
N ASN A 467 -4.21 4.15 -17.69
CA ASN A 467 -3.82 5.55 -17.72
C ASN A 467 -2.88 5.89 -18.88
N PHE A 468 -1.90 5.01 -19.15
CA PHE A 468 -0.82 5.31 -20.11
C PHE A 468 -1.02 4.71 -21.51
N ASN A 469 -1.67 3.54 -21.62
CA ASN A 469 -1.90 2.93 -22.93
C ASN A 469 -3.27 3.27 -23.50
N LEU A 470 -4.32 3.24 -22.67
CA LEU A 470 -5.69 3.54 -23.10
C LEU A 470 -6.02 5.04 -22.99
N GLY A 471 -5.62 5.68 -21.90
CA GLY A 471 -5.88 7.10 -21.63
C GLY A 471 -4.92 8.02 -22.36
N MET A 472 -3.64 7.98 -22.06
CA MET A 472 -2.60 8.82 -22.67
C MET A 472 -2.00 8.11 -23.89
N ARG A 473 -2.52 8.37 -25.07
CA ARG A 473 -2.03 7.82 -26.34
C ARG A 473 -0.89 8.63 -26.94
N SER A 474 -0.67 9.85 -26.46
CA SER A 474 0.46 10.70 -26.81
C SER A 474 1.76 10.19 -26.18
N ASP A 475 2.89 10.60 -26.77
CA ASP A 475 4.24 10.25 -26.29
C ASP A 475 4.78 11.29 -25.31
N VAL A 476 4.44 12.57 -25.55
CA VAL A 476 4.90 13.70 -24.73
C VAL A 476 3.72 14.62 -24.41
N ALA A 477 3.71 15.16 -23.18
CA ALA A 477 2.84 16.27 -22.80
C ALA A 477 3.72 17.50 -22.50
N VAL A 478 3.30 18.67 -22.99
CA VAL A 478 4.00 19.95 -22.85
C VAL A 478 3.07 20.94 -22.15
N TRP A 479 3.57 21.71 -21.18
CA TRP A 479 2.81 22.77 -20.52
C TRP A 479 3.42 24.11 -20.75
N THR A 480 2.55 25.14 -20.76
CA THR A 480 2.94 26.52 -20.86
C THR A 480 2.83 27.23 -19.51
N MET A 481 3.65 28.25 -19.28
CA MET A 481 3.66 29.05 -18.06
C MET A 481 2.34 29.79 -17.80
N GLN A 482 1.65 30.14 -18.86
CA GLN A 482 0.34 30.81 -18.84
C GLN A 482 -0.50 30.30 -20.00
N PRO A 483 -1.84 30.49 -19.94
CA PRO A 483 -2.70 30.16 -21.06
C PRO A 483 -2.28 30.94 -22.31
N VAL A 484 -2.18 30.23 -23.42
CA VAL A 484 -1.85 30.73 -24.76
C VAL A 484 -2.96 30.40 -25.73
N ASP A 485 -3.01 31.04 -26.89
CA ASP A 485 -3.88 30.64 -27.97
C ASP A 485 -3.55 29.20 -28.41
N ALA A 486 -4.56 28.36 -28.61
CA ALA A 486 -4.36 26.98 -28.99
C ALA A 486 -3.59 26.81 -30.31
N ALA A 487 -3.66 27.82 -31.20
CA ALA A 487 -2.85 27.88 -32.43
C ALA A 487 -1.33 27.95 -32.15
N ALA A 488 -0.91 28.36 -30.94
CA ALA A 488 0.52 28.30 -30.54
C ALA A 488 1.07 26.86 -30.57
N GLY A 489 0.22 25.85 -30.45
CA GLY A 489 0.58 24.43 -30.63
C GLY A 489 1.20 24.13 -31.99
N GLN A 490 0.93 24.92 -33.03
CA GLN A 490 1.56 24.77 -34.33
C GLN A 490 3.09 24.93 -34.29
N ALA A 491 3.61 25.70 -33.33
CA ALA A 491 5.06 25.79 -33.12
C ALA A 491 5.64 24.46 -32.66
N LEU A 492 4.91 23.70 -31.84
CA LEU A 492 5.31 22.36 -31.38
C LEU A 492 5.27 21.33 -32.53
N LEU A 493 4.31 21.43 -33.46
CA LEU A 493 4.22 20.55 -34.63
C LEU A 493 5.38 20.76 -35.63
N ARG A 494 6.06 21.92 -35.59
CA ARG A 494 7.26 22.18 -36.41
C ARG A 494 8.53 21.59 -35.83
N LEU A 495 8.48 21.09 -34.59
CA LEU A 495 9.64 20.49 -33.95
C LEU A 495 9.94 19.09 -34.51
N PRO A 496 11.18 18.61 -34.41
CA PRO A 496 11.61 17.34 -34.99
C PRO A 496 10.78 16.16 -34.49
N GLY A 497 10.19 15.42 -35.41
CA GLY A 497 9.47 14.20 -35.13
C GLY A 497 8.01 14.36 -34.64
N ALA A 498 7.49 15.57 -34.50
CA ALA A 498 6.10 15.80 -34.13
C ALA A 498 5.14 15.37 -35.27
N ARG A 499 4.08 14.61 -34.91
CA ARG A 499 3.07 14.10 -35.88
C ARG A 499 1.71 14.72 -35.66
N GLU A 500 1.17 14.51 -34.45
CA GLU A 500 -0.17 14.97 -34.09
C GLU A 500 -0.11 15.71 -32.76
N LEU A 501 -1.01 16.66 -32.60
CA LEU A 501 -1.10 17.47 -31.39
C LEU A 501 -2.56 17.68 -31.01
N GLU A 502 -2.83 17.58 -29.70
CA GLU A 502 -4.12 17.95 -29.12
C GLU A 502 -3.91 18.96 -27.99
N ALA A 503 -4.66 20.07 -28.01
CA ALA A 503 -4.60 21.10 -27.02
C ALA A 503 -5.48 20.77 -25.80
N THR A 504 -4.98 21.07 -24.60
CA THR A 504 -5.68 20.87 -23.33
C THR A 504 -5.72 22.15 -22.51
N ARG A 505 -6.70 22.26 -21.60
CA ARG A 505 -6.91 23.43 -20.74
C ARG A 505 -7.14 23.00 -19.31
N PHE A 506 -6.31 23.39 -18.37
CA PHE A 506 -6.43 23.10 -16.95
C PHE A 506 -6.76 24.40 -16.21
N VAL A 507 -7.91 24.43 -15.52
CA VAL A 507 -8.44 25.62 -14.85
C VAL A 507 -8.62 25.30 -13.37
N PRO A 508 -7.92 25.96 -12.45
CA PRO A 508 -8.11 25.79 -11.03
C PRO A 508 -9.48 26.34 -10.62
N VAL A 509 -10.24 25.54 -9.85
CA VAL A 509 -11.60 25.89 -9.44
C VAL A 509 -11.88 25.43 -8.01
N ARG A 510 -12.91 26.06 -7.43
CA ARG A 510 -13.57 25.61 -6.22
C ARG A 510 -14.99 25.18 -6.59
N LEU A 511 -15.31 23.90 -6.31
CA LEU A 511 -16.62 23.32 -6.53
C LEU A 511 -17.42 23.42 -5.22
N VAL A 512 -18.59 24.04 -5.28
CA VAL A 512 -19.41 24.34 -4.10
C VAL A 512 -20.80 23.77 -4.28
N ASN A 513 -21.25 22.95 -3.32
CA ASN A 513 -22.63 22.50 -3.21
C ASN A 513 -23.10 22.64 -1.78
N GLY A 514 -23.96 23.65 -1.52
CA GLY A 514 -24.39 24.00 -0.18
C GLY A 514 -23.22 24.41 0.72
N HIS A 515 -22.98 23.62 1.76
CA HIS A 515 -21.88 23.83 2.71
C HIS A 515 -20.61 23.03 2.39
N VAL A 516 -20.69 22.14 1.40
CA VAL A 516 -19.54 21.33 0.98
C VAL A 516 -18.77 22.09 -0.10
N VAL A 517 -17.47 22.22 0.11
CA VAL A 517 -16.55 22.92 -0.78
C VAL A 517 -15.36 22.03 -1.07
N GLU A 518 -15.10 21.78 -2.34
CA GLU A 518 -13.94 21.01 -2.80
C GLU A 518 -13.11 21.84 -3.76
N GLN A 519 -11.81 21.85 -3.51
CA GLN A 519 -10.85 22.51 -4.39
C GLN A 519 -10.24 21.53 -5.36
N GLY A 520 -10.12 21.94 -6.63
CA GLY A 520 -9.53 21.10 -7.66
C GLY A 520 -9.31 21.87 -8.95
N GLN A 521 -9.29 21.16 -10.05
CA GLN A 521 -9.19 21.75 -11.39
C GLN A 521 -10.19 21.11 -12.36
N ILE A 522 -10.73 21.92 -13.25
CA ILE A 522 -11.43 21.40 -14.41
C ILE A 522 -10.39 21.12 -15.50
N ARG A 523 -10.38 19.89 -15.97
CA ARG A 523 -9.50 19.44 -17.07
C ARG A 523 -10.28 19.49 -18.39
N GLY A 524 -9.93 20.44 -19.23
CA GLY A 524 -10.52 20.63 -20.54
C GLY A 524 -9.80 19.81 -21.61
N TYR A 525 -10.49 18.84 -22.19
CA TYR A 525 -9.99 18.02 -23.28
C TYR A 525 -10.79 18.25 -24.55
N ALA A 526 -10.29 17.79 -25.69
CA ALA A 526 -11.03 17.83 -26.94
C ALA A 526 -12.37 17.08 -26.80
N THR A 527 -13.41 17.57 -27.43
CA THR A 527 -14.76 16.94 -27.44
C THR A 527 -14.72 15.53 -28.00
N VAL A 528 -13.88 15.29 -29.03
CA VAL A 528 -13.58 13.97 -29.58
C VAL A 528 -12.08 13.69 -29.33
N PRO A 529 -11.72 13.19 -28.14
CA PRO A 529 -10.32 13.06 -27.76
C PRO A 529 -9.65 11.89 -28.51
N SER A 530 -8.55 12.15 -29.19
CA SER A 530 -7.75 11.16 -29.90
C SER A 530 -6.49 10.77 -29.13
N LEU A 531 -5.78 11.75 -28.55
CA LEU A 531 -4.49 11.59 -27.92
C LEU A 531 -4.57 11.48 -26.40
N TYR A 532 -5.59 12.06 -25.77
CA TYR A 532 -5.86 11.89 -24.35
C TYR A 532 -7.34 11.57 -24.10
N ARG A 533 -7.61 10.44 -23.45
CA ARG A 533 -8.98 9.94 -23.19
C ARG A 533 -9.21 9.81 -21.69
N ILE A 534 -10.41 10.15 -21.25
CA ILE A 534 -10.88 9.88 -19.88
C ILE A 534 -11.30 8.41 -19.84
N VAL A 535 -10.58 7.55 -19.13
CA VAL A 535 -10.83 6.11 -19.07
C VAL A 535 -11.24 5.72 -17.66
N GLY A 536 -12.41 5.11 -17.53
CA GLY A 536 -12.92 4.61 -16.27
C GLY A 536 -12.24 3.31 -15.81
N MET A 537 -12.48 2.93 -14.55
CA MET A 537 -12.02 1.64 -13.97
C MET A 537 -12.58 0.42 -14.72
N ASP A 538 -13.63 0.58 -15.48
CA ASP A 538 -14.21 -0.45 -16.36
C ASP A 538 -13.50 -0.54 -17.74
N GLY A 539 -12.47 0.28 -17.96
CA GLY A 539 -11.74 0.36 -19.23
C GLY A 539 -12.48 1.09 -20.35
N ARG A 540 -13.64 1.70 -20.06
CA ARG A 540 -14.42 2.45 -21.04
C ARG A 540 -13.99 3.92 -21.06
N ALA A 541 -13.90 4.47 -22.26
CA ALA A 541 -13.64 5.89 -22.43
C ALA A 541 -14.95 6.69 -22.33
N VAL A 542 -14.88 7.83 -21.62
CA VAL A 542 -15.96 8.80 -21.50
C VAL A 542 -15.53 10.06 -22.25
N ALA A 543 -16.39 10.54 -23.15
CA ALA A 543 -16.15 11.80 -23.87
C ALA A 543 -16.82 12.96 -23.11
N PRO A 544 -16.16 14.11 -22.96
CA PRO A 544 -16.74 15.32 -22.40
C PRO A 544 -17.43 16.14 -23.50
N ASP A 545 -18.48 15.56 -24.11
CA ASP A 545 -19.19 16.11 -25.28
C ASP A 545 -20.34 17.06 -24.91
N GLY A 546 -20.74 17.08 -23.65
CA GLY A 546 -21.78 17.96 -23.13
C GLY A 546 -21.31 19.37 -22.75
N PRO A 547 -22.26 20.27 -22.42
CA PRO A 547 -21.95 21.61 -21.93
C PRO A 547 -21.57 21.64 -20.44
N GLY A 548 -21.70 20.52 -19.73
CA GLY A 548 -21.49 20.41 -18.30
C GLY A 548 -20.20 19.65 -17.94
N LEU A 549 -20.15 19.23 -16.68
CA LEU A 549 -19.00 18.57 -16.09
C LEU A 549 -19.17 17.04 -16.12
N VAL A 550 -18.09 16.36 -16.45
CA VAL A 550 -17.92 14.94 -16.11
C VAL A 550 -17.13 14.88 -14.81
N LEU A 551 -17.74 14.37 -13.74
CA LEU A 551 -17.09 14.27 -12.42
C LEU A 551 -16.65 12.84 -12.15
N THR A 552 -15.56 12.69 -11.37
CA THR A 552 -15.30 11.39 -10.76
C THR A 552 -16.39 11.05 -9.75
N ASP A 553 -16.80 9.79 -9.70
CA ASP A 553 -17.87 9.30 -8.81
C ASP A 553 -17.58 9.59 -7.32
N ARG A 554 -16.29 9.64 -6.93
CA ARG A 554 -15.85 10.03 -5.58
C ARG A 554 -16.06 11.51 -5.32
N LEU A 555 -15.70 12.38 -6.27
CA LEU A 555 -15.92 13.82 -6.16
C LEU A 555 -17.43 14.14 -6.10
N ALA A 556 -18.21 13.47 -6.95
CA ALA A 556 -19.65 13.63 -6.95
C ALA A 556 -20.29 13.20 -5.61
N ARG A 557 -19.89 12.03 -5.06
CA ARG A 557 -20.36 11.58 -3.72
C ARG A 557 -19.98 12.56 -2.61
N LYS A 558 -18.73 13.07 -2.62
CA LYS A 558 -18.24 14.02 -1.62
C LYS A 558 -19.02 15.32 -1.64
N LEU A 559 -19.36 15.81 -2.82
CA LEU A 559 -20.19 16.99 -3.04
C LEU A 559 -21.70 16.70 -2.91
N GLY A 560 -22.13 15.46 -2.80
CA GLY A 560 -23.55 15.08 -2.77
C GLY A 560 -24.28 15.33 -4.10
N LEU A 561 -23.58 15.22 -5.23
CA LEU A 561 -24.10 15.50 -6.58
C LEU A 561 -24.43 14.21 -7.34
N ARG A 562 -25.40 14.30 -8.23
CA ARG A 562 -25.81 13.26 -9.18
C ARG A 562 -25.81 13.81 -10.62
N VAL A 563 -25.86 12.93 -11.60
CA VAL A 563 -26.06 13.34 -12.99
C VAL A 563 -27.36 14.15 -13.12
N GLY A 564 -27.28 15.30 -13.77
CA GLY A 564 -28.36 16.26 -13.94
C GLY A 564 -28.39 17.39 -12.89
N ASP A 565 -27.68 17.23 -11.75
CA ASP A 565 -27.58 18.29 -10.75
C ASP A 565 -26.71 19.46 -11.27
N ARG A 566 -26.83 20.60 -10.62
CA ARG A 566 -26.00 21.78 -10.91
C ARG A 566 -25.05 22.06 -9.77
N VAL A 567 -23.81 22.36 -10.10
CA VAL A 567 -22.76 22.71 -9.14
C VAL A 567 -22.29 24.15 -9.39
N ARG A 568 -22.08 24.90 -8.32
CA ARG A 568 -21.47 26.21 -8.36
C ARG A 568 -19.95 26.05 -8.48
N VAL A 569 -19.37 26.65 -9.50
CA VAL A 569 -17.94 26.60 -9.82
C VAL A 569 -17.36 28.00 -9.68
N GLU A 570 -16.51 28.21 -8.71
CA GLU A 570 -15.76 29.43 -8.50
C GLU A 570 -14.40 29.29 -9.18
N VAL A 571 -14.17 30.02 -10.24
CA VAL A 571 -12.91 29.98 -11.00
C VAL A 571 -11.83 30.75 -10.23
N LEU A 572 -10.65 30.18 -10.10
CA LEU A 572 -9.57 30.75 -9.31
C LEU A 572 -8.51 31.49 -10.15
N GLU A 573 -8.70 31.54 -11.47
CA GLU A 573 -7.79 32.26 -12.38
C GLU A 573 -8.51 33.36 -13.18
N GLY A 574 -7.74 34.21 -13.85
CA GLY A 574 -8.26 35.25 -14.72
C GLY A 574 -9.22 36.21 -14.03
N ARG A 575 -10.41 36.40 -14.62
CA ARG A 575 -11.50 37.26 -14.11
C ARG A 575 -12.25 36.66 -12.92
N ARG A 576 -11.97 35.42 -12.57
CA ARG A 576 -12.60 34.67 -11.45
C ARG A 576 -14.13 34.62 -11.54
N PRO A 577 -14.74 34.25 -12.66
CA PRO A 577 -16.19 34.17 -12.74
C PRO A 577 -16.72 33.04 -11.83
N VAL A 578 -17.96 33.23 -11.37
CA VAL A 578 -18.70 32.20 -10.66
C VAL A 578 -19.70 31.64 -11.67
N LEU A 579 -19.55 30.35 -11.98
CA LEU A 579 -20.36 29.63 -12.93
C LEU A 579 -21.29 28.66 -12.23
N THR A 580 -22.38 28.28 -12.88
CA THR A 580 -23.27 27.19 -12.42
C THR A 580 -23.37 26.19 -13.57
N LEU A 581 -22.68 25.05 -13.44
CA LEU A 581 -22.56 24.03 -14.48
C LEU A 581 -23.37 22.78 -14.12
N PRO A 582 -24.02 22.12 -15.09
CA PRO A 582 -24.65 20.83 -14.85
C PRO A 582 -23.60 19.72 -14.75
N VAL A 583 -23.95 18.63 -14.09
CA VAL A 583 -23.18 17.37 -14.08
C VAL A 583 -23.74 16.48 -15.18
N ASP A 584 -23.00 16.31 -16.26
CA ASP A 584 -23.45 15.55 -17.44
C ASP A 584 -23.22 14.05 -17.30
N ALA A 585 -22.10 13.65 -16.69
CA ALA A 585 -21.77 12.25 -16.49
C ALA A 585 -20.88 12.02 -15.24
N LEU A 586 -20.83 10.77 -14.80
CA LEU A 586 -19.89 10.32 -13.77
C LEU A 586 -18.92 9.30 -14.35
N VAL A 587 -17.68 9.34 -13.92
CA VAL A 587 -16.65 8.37 -14.29
C VAL A 587 -15.98 7.84 -13.03
N SER A 588 -15.79 6.52 -12.96
CA SER A 588 -15.05 5.91 -11.85
C SER A 588 -13.58 5.84 -12.22
N GLU A 589 -12.74 6.62 -11.54
CA GLU A 589 -11.31 6.70 -11.80
C GLU A 589 -10.49 6.25 -10.60
N MET A 590 -9.23 5.85 -10.87
CA MET A 590 -8.31 5.33 -9.85
C MET A 590 -7.63 6.44 -9.07
N MET A 591 -7.36 7.59 -9.69
CA MET A 591 -6.54 8.66 -9.11
C MET A 591 -7.27 10.00 -9.07
N GLY A 592 -7.24 10.66 -7.90
CA GLY A 592 -7.70 12.03 -7.68
C GLY A 592 -9.21 12.22 -7.67
N LEU A 593 -9.59 13.44 -7.29
CA LEU A 593 -10.94 13.98 -7.39
C LEU A 593 -10.97 14.90 -8.60
N ASN A 594 -11.32 14.35 -9.77
CA ASN A 594 -11.20 15.06 -11.05
C ASN A 594 -12.55 15.56 -11.56
N ALA A 595 -12.52 16.71 -12.22
CA ALA A 595 -13.62 17.27 -13.00
C ALA A 595 -13.14 17.51 -14.44
N TYR A 596 -13.95 17.12 -15.41
CA TYR A 596 -13.63 17.22 -16.82
C TYR A 596 -14.71 17.99 -17.58
N MET A 597 -14.32 18.63 -18.67
CA MET A 597 -15.24 19.33 -19.56
C MET A 597 -14.62 19.37 -20.97
N GLY A 598 -15.43 19.52 -22.00
CA GLY A 598 -14.91 19.83 -23.31
C GLY A 598 -14.15 21.16 -23.30
N ARG A 599 -12.90 21.21 -23.84
CA ARG A 599 -12.04 22.40 -23.78
C ARG A 599 -12.73 23.63 -24.35
N GLU A 600 -13.38 23.47 -25.49
CA GLU A 600 -14.10 24.57 -26.14
C GLU A 600 -15.34 25.03 -25.34
N ALA A 601 -16.04 24.08 -24.70
CA ALA A 601 -17.16 24.40 -23.82
C ALA A 601 -16.68 25.13 -22.55
N LEU A 602 -15.55 24.72 -21.99
CA LEU A 602 -14.91 25.36 -20.85
C LEU A 602 -14.50 26.79 -21.19
N ASN A 603 -13.77 27.00 -22.28
CA ASN A 603 -13.36 28.33 -22.70
C ASN A 603 -14.58 29.28 -22.98
N ARG A 604 -15.66 28.76 -23.57
CA ARG A 604 -16.91 29.53 -23.76
C ARG A 604 -17.55 29.89 -22.42
N ALA A 605 -17.59 28.97 -21.46
CA ALA A 605 -18.14 29.23 -20.14
C ALA A 605 -17.34 30.27 -19.36
N LEU A 606 -16.02 30.32 -19.56
CA LEU A 606 -15.11 31.35 -18.98
C LEU A 606 -15.21 32.71 -19.69
N GLY A 607 -15.78 32.76 -20.90
CA GLY A 607 -15.73 33.93 -21.76
C GLY A 607 -14.34 34.22 -22.32
N ASP A 608 -13.53 33.17 -22.44
CA ASP A 608 -12.19 33.20 -23.01
C ASP A 608 -12.24 32.86 -24.52
N GLY A 609 -11.17 33.26 -25.27
CA GLY A 609 -10.94 32.77 -26.63
C GLY A 609 -10.52 31.28 -26.65
N ASP A 610 -9.97 30.85 -27.78
CA ASP A 610 -9.48 29.46 -27.93
C ASP A 610 -8.13 29.27 -27.19
N LEU A 611 -8.19 29.24 -25.86
CA LEU A 611 -7.02 29.12 -24.99
C LEU A 611 -6.69 27.67 -24.62
N ALA A 612 -5.39 27.41 -24.47
CA ALA A 612 -4.81 26.17 -23.97
C ALA A 612 -3.62 26.50 -23.06
N ASN A 613 -3.33 25.62 -22.10
CA ASN A 613 -2.13 25.69 -21.26
C ASN A 613 -1.41 24.34 -21.18
N GLY A 614 -1.86 23.37 -21.97
CA GLY A 614 -1.22 22.08 -22.17
C GLY A 614 -1.39 21.60 -23.60
N PHE A 615 -0.46 20.80 -24.06
CA PHE A 615 -0.45 20.18 -25.37
C PHE A 615 0.06 18.74 -25.25
N VAL A 616 -0.66 17.79 -25.81
CA VAL A 616 -0.21 16.40 -25.89
C VAL A 616 0.18 16.09 -27.33
N VAL A 617 1.33 15.44 -27.52
CA VAL A 617 1.97 15.29 -28.85
C VAL A 617 2.33 13.83 -29.07
N THR A 618 2.06 13.31 -30.27
CA THR A 618 2.62 12.04 -30.74
C THR A 618 3.88 12.31 -31.57
N LEU A 619 4.83 11.40 -31.46
CA LEU A 619 6.13 11.54 -32.09
C LEU A 619 6.45 10.40 -33.05
N GLU A 620 7.37 10.64 -33.96
CA GLU A 620 8.00 9.57 -34.72
C GLU A 620 8.89 8.70 -33.81
N PRO A 621 8.89 7.38 -33.98
CA PRO A 621 9.72 6.51 -33.18
C PRO A 621 11.19 6.93 -33.18
N GLY A 622 11.80 7.04 -32.00
CA GLY A 622 13.22 7.43 -31.83
C GLY A 622 13.49 8.93 -31.90
N ARG A 623 12.48 9.80 -32.10
CA ARG A 623 12.66 11.26 -32.16
C ARG A 623 12.37 12.00 -30.87
N GLU A 624 12.00 11.29 -29.82
CA GLU A 624 11.62 11.89 -28.53
C GLU A 624 12.70 12.81 -27.94
N ALA A 625 13.94 12.34 -27.88
CA ALA A 625 15.06 13.13 -27.36
C ALA A 625 15.28 14.43 -28.17
N ALA A 626 15.20 14.36 -29.50
CA ALA A 626 15.35 15.52 -30.37
C ALA A 626 14.19 16.52 -30.18
N PHE A 627 12.96 16.02 -30.00
CA PHE A 627 11.79 16.85 -29.72
C PHE A 627 11.92 17.56 -28.38
N LEU A 628 12.25 16.82 -27.30
CA LEU A 628 12.44 17.37 -25.96
C LEU A 628 13.55 18.42 -25.92
N GLU A 629 14.67 18.17 -26.62
CA GLU A 629 15.75 19.15 -26.74
C GLU A 629 15.29 20.42 -27.45
N ALA A 630 14.53 20.28 -28.56
CA ALA A 630 14.02 21.43 -29.32
C ALA A 630 13.00 22.25 -28.51
N THR A 631 12.21 21.62 -27.60
CA THR A 631 11.30 22.38 -26.71
C THR A 631 12.04 23.35 -25.77
N ARG A 632 13.33 23.13 -25.52
CA ARG A 632 14.16 24.03 -24.72
C ARG A 632 14.30 25.42 -25.32
N GLY A 633 14.21 25.52 -26.64
CA GLY A 633 14.25 26.80 -27.36
C GLY A 633 12.95 27.60 -27.29
N LEU A 634 11.87 27.05 -26.75
CA LEU A 634 10.56 27.71 -26.67
C LEU A 634 10.35 28.38 -25.31
N PRO A 635 10.34 29.73 -25.22
CA PRO A 635 10.36 30.45 -23.94
C PRO A 635 9.05 30.31 -23.15
N LEU A 636 7.91 30.02 -23.80
CA LEU A 636 6.62 29.85 -23.15
C LEU A 636 6.41 28.44 -22.57
N VAL A 637 7.28 27.49 -22.91
CA VAL A 637 7.19 26.11 -22.39
C VAL A 637 7.71 26.06 -20.97
N ALA A 638 6.82 25.79 -20.02
CA ALA A 638 7.14 25.61 -18.61
C ALA A 638 7.81 24.25 -18.35
N GLY A 639 7.37 23.21 -19.07
CA GLY A 639 7.90 21.87 -18.93
C GLY A 639 7.38 20.95 -20.03
N ALA A 640 8.09 19.85 -20.21
CA ALA A 640 7.65 18.75 -21.07
C ALA A 640 7.84 17.42 -20.31
N PHE A 641 6.99 16.47 -20.58
CA PHE A 641 6.87 15.21 -19.85
C PHE A 641 6.85 14.07 -20.84
N SER A 642 7.78 13.13 -20.67
CA SER A 642 7.86 11.93 -21.47
C SER A 642 7.07 10.79 -20.82
N LYS A 643 6.15 10.23 -21.57
CA LYS A 643 5.42 9.03 -21.17
C LYS A 643 6.37 7.84 -20.93
N ALA A 644 7.35 7.65 -21.82
CA ALA A 644 8.30 6.55 -21.71
C ALA A 644 9.15 6.65 -20.44
N THR A 645 9.66 7.83 -20.13
CA THR A 645 10.44 8.09 -18.91
C THR A 645 9.59 7.84 -17.65
N MET A 646 8.34 8.27 -17.63
CA MET A 646 7.45 8.05 -16.49
C MET A 646 7.11 6.57 -16.29
N LEU A 647 6.79 5.87 -17.37
CA LEU A 647 6.56 4.42 -17.30
C LEU A 647 7.77 3.67 -16.77
N ALA A 648 8.98 4.03 -17.23
CA ALA A 648 10.22 3.44 -16.74
C ALA A 648 10.41 3.69 -15.23
N ASN A 649 10.15 4.91 -14.76
CA ASN A 649 10.24 5.27 -13.34
C ASN A 649 9.22 4.48 -12.50
N ILE A 650 7.96 4.39 -12.94
CA ILE A 650 6.91 3.61 -12.25
C ILE A 650 7.30 2.13 -12.21
N GLN A 651 7.77 1.57 -13.32
CA GLN A 651 8.17 0.17 -13.39
C GLN A 651 9.38 -0.13 -12.48
N GLU A 652 10.39 0.73 -12.46
CA GLU A 652 11.57 0.57 -11.62
C GLU A 652 11.23 0.61 -10.12
N LEU A 653 10.45 1.62 -9.69
CA LEU A 653 10.07 1.81 -8.29
C LEU A 653 9.03 0.78 -7.81
N SER A 654 7.95 0.60 -8.58
CA SER A 654 6.83 -0.26 -8.15
C SER A 654 7.15 -1.74 -8.31
N ALA A 655 7.85 -2.16 -9.39
CA ALA A 655 8.11 -3.58 -9.64
C ALA A 655 8.99 -4.23 -8.55
N ARG A 656 9.93 -3.49 -7.99
CA ARG A 656 10.79 -3.98 -6.89
C ARG A 656 9.98 -4.21 -5.62
N ASN A 657 9.19 -3.21 -5.21
CA ASN A 657 8.41 -3.26 -3.97
C ASN A 657 7.31 -4.32 -4.03
N VAL A 658 6.54 -4.34 -5.11
CA VAL A 658 5.47 -5.32 -5.33
C VAL A 658 6.03 -6.74 -5.37
N ARG A 659 7.21 -6.95 -5.99
CA ARG A 659 7.87 -8.26 -6.03
C ARG A 659 8.26 -8.73 -4.63
N ILE A 660 8.85 -7.87 -3.81
CA ILE A 660 9.24 -8.21 -2.44
C ILE A 660 8.01 -8.56 -1.61
N MET A 661 6.98 -7.68 -1.61
CA MET A 661 5.74 -7.89 -0.86
C MET A 661 5.04 -9.20 -1.27
N SER A 662 4.87 -9.41 -2.58
CA SER A 662 4.25 -10.63 -3.13
C SER A 662 5.04 -11.89 -2.75
N THR A 663 6.38 -11.84 -2.76
CA THR A 663 7.22 -12.97 -2.36
C THR A 663 7.07 -13.30 -0.88
N VAL A 664 7.09 -12.29 0.01
CA VAL A 664 6.93 -12.47 1.45
C VAL A 664 5.54 -13.05 1.78
N LEU A 665 4.47 -12.48 1.21
CA LEU A 665 3.11 -12.96 1.44
C LEU A 665 2.89 -14.38 0.87
N THR A 666 3.47 -14.69 -0.30
CA THR A 666 3.44 -16.05 -0.86
C THR A 666 4.19 -17.03 0.03
N ALA A 667 5.36 -16.66 0.56
CA ALA A 667 6.11 -17.50 1.49
C ALA A 667 5.30 -17.80 2.76
N PHE A 668 4.67 -16.79 3.35
CA PHE A 668 3.81 -16.96 4.51
C PHE A 668 2.60 -17.87 4.21
N ALA A 669 1.96 -17.67 3.07
CA ALA A 669 0.82 -18.50 2.66
C ALA A 669 1.22 -19.96 2.43
N VAL A 670 2.41 -20.21 1.86
CA VAL A 670 2.97 -21.58 1.70
C VAL A 670 3.22 -22.22 3.07
N VAL A 671 3.73 -21.48 4.04
CA VAL A 671 3.90 -21.96 5.43
C VAL A 671 2.56 -22.39 6.02
N ILE A 672 1.49 -21.61 5.83
CA ILE A 672 0.14 -21.97 6.27
C ILE A 672 -0.33 -23.25 5.56
N ALA A 673 -0.23 -23.31 4.24
CA ALA A 673 -0.69 -24.46 3.46
C ALA A 673 0.03 -25.74 3.88
N VAL A 674 1.37 -25.70 4.02
CA VAL A 674 2.17 -26.81 4.52
C VAL A 674 1.73 -27.17 5.94
N GLY A 675 1.57 -26.19 6.83
CA GLY A 675 1.14 -26.40 8.20
C GLY A 675 -0.20 -27.12 8.31
N VAL A 676 -1.19 -26.65 7.57
CA VAL A 676 -2.55 -27.23 7.56
C VAL A 676 -2.54 -28.63 6.94
N VAL A 677 -1.99 -28.79 5.75
CA VAL A 677 -1.98 -30.08 5.01
C VAL A 677 -1.16 -31.13 5.75
N TYR A 678 0.04 -30.78 6.20
CA TYR A 678 0.92 -31.69 6.94
C TYR A 678 0.30 -32.14 8.26
N ASN A 679 -0.22 -31.22 9.07
CA ASN A 679 -0.85 -31.58 10.34
C ASN A 679 -2.08 -32.46 10.13
N ASN A 680 -2.95 -32.13 9.17
CA ASN A 680 -4.13 -32.96 8.86
C ASN A 680 -3.72 -34.38 8.43
N ALA A 681 -2.73 -34.51 7.56
CA ALA A 681 -2.22 -35.79 7.09
C ALA A 681 -1.59 -36.63 8.20
N ARG A 682 -0.79 -36.02 9.07
CA ARG A 682 -0.17 -36.68 10.24
C ARG A 682 -1.23 -37.16 11.25
N ILE A 683 -2.27 -36.34 11.42
CA ILE A 683 -3.39 -36.67 12.30
C ILE A 683 -4.17 -37.82 11.72
N ALA A 684 -4.55 -37.78 10.45
CA ALA A 684 -5.28 -38.88 9.79
C ALA A 684 -4.49 -40.18 9.83
N LEU A 685 -3.18 -40.13 9.57
CA LEU A 685 -2.28 -41.27 9.64
C LEU A 685 -2.28 -41.92 11.03
N ALA A 686 -2.15 -41.13 12.10
CA ALA A 686 -2.03 -41.67 13.45
C ALA A 686 -3.38 -42.19 14.02
N GLU A 687 -4.51 -41.55 13.67
CA GLU A 687 -5.84 -42.00 14.06
C GLU A 687 -6.24 -43.29 13.37
N ARG A 688 -5.70 -43.55 12.18
CA ARG A 688 -6.06 -44.68 11.34
C ARG A 688 -4.95 -45.75 11.20
N ALA A 689 -3.85 -45.60 11.97
CA ALA A 689 -2.72 -46.51 11.88
C ALA A 689 -3.14 -48.00 11.98
N TRP A 690 -4.07 -48.34 12.89
CA TRP A 690 -4.63 -49.68 13.04
C TRP A 690 -5.49 -50.08 11.82
N GLU A 691 -6.38 -49.22 11.34
CA GLU A 691 -7.22 -49.49 10.14
C GLU A 691 -6.33 -49.72 8.91
N LEU A 692 -5.30 -48.87 8.71
CA LEU A 692 -4.37 -49.00 7.59
C LEU A 692 -3.49 -50.24 7.71
N ALA A 693 -3.06 -50.61 8.92
CA ALA A 693 -2.35 -51.86 9.17
C ALA A 693 -3.25 -53.11 8.89
N SER A 694 -4.52 -53.07 9.31
CA SER A 694 -5.49 -54.11 9.03
C SER A 694 -5.74 -54.28 7.52
N LEU A 695 -5.88 -53.21 6.77
CA LEU A 695 -6.01 -53.22 5.30
C LEU A 695 -4.76 -53.88 4.65
N ARG A 696 -3.57 -53.61 5.18
CA ARG A 696 -2.34 -54.25 4.71
C ARG A 696 -2.34 -55.76 4.96
N VAL A 697 -2.84 -56.22 6.10
CA VAL A 697 -2.98 -57.66 6.42
C VAL A 697 -4.00 -58.32 5.51
N LEU A 698 -5.06 -57.59 5.13
CA LEU A 698 -6.08 -58.03 4.16
C LEU A 698 -5.61 -58.05 2.70
N GLY A 699 -4.32 -57.71 2.44
CA GLY A 699 -3.71 -57.84 1.13
C GLY A 699 -3.63 -56.54 0.30
N PHE A 700 -4.06 -55.41 0.86
CA PHE A 700 -3.92 -54.09 0.16
C PHE A 700 -2.43 -53.72 0.00
N THR A 701 -2.07 -53.24 -1.17
CA THR A 701 -0.71 -52.73 -1.47
C THR A 701 -0.37 -51.44 -0.72
N ARG A 702 0.92 -51.13 -0.58
CA ARG A 702 1.36 -49.85 0.03
C ARG A 702 0.79 -48.65 -0.73
N GLY A 703 0.69 -48.77 -2.07
CA GLY A 703 0.13 -47.72 -2.91
C GLY A 703 -1.36 -47.45 -2.65
N GLU A 704 -2.17 -48.51 -2.50
CA GLU A 704 -3.60 -48.36 -2.24
C GLU A 704 -3.90 -47.78 -0.85
N VAL A 705 -3.13 -48.17 0.15
CA VAL A 705 -3.23 -47.61 1.51
C VAL A 705 -2.81 -46.11 1.51
N SER A 706 -1.71 -45.76 0.81
CA SER A 706 -1.30 -44.37 0.66
C SER A 706 -2.32 -43.56 -0.14
N ALA A 707 -2.93 -44.13 -1.19
CA ALA A 707 -3.93 -43.48 -2.01
C ALA A 707 -5.21 -43.15 -1.23
N LEU A 708 -5.61 -43.99 -0.28
CA LEU A 708 -6.75 -43.72 0.61
C LEU A 708 -6.53 -42.52 1.51
N LEU A 709 -5.33 -42.40 2.10
CA LEU A 709 -4.98 -41.29 2.99
C LEU A 709 -4.74 -39.99 2.20
N LEU A 710 -3.99 -40.10 1.09
CA LEU A 710 -3.69 -38.93 0.25
C LEU A 710 -4.90 -38.46 -0.56
N GLY A 711 -5.84 -39.35 -0.87
CA GLY A 711 -7.11 -39.01 -1.53
C GLY A 711 -8.02 -38.13 -0.67
N GLU A 712 -8.02 -38.32 0.65
CA GLU A 712 -8.72 -37.42 1.58
C GLU A 712 -8.11 -36.00 1.52
N LEU A 713 -6.78 -35.90 1.54
CA LEU A 713 -6.08 -34.62 1.39
C LEU A 713 -6.33 -33.96 0.04
N ALA A 714 -6.30 -34.77 -1.04
CA ALA A 714 -6.58 -34.28 -2.37
C ALA A 714 -8.00 -33.72 -2.49
N LEU A 715 -8.99 -34.38 -1.85
CA LEU A 715 -10.36 -33.89 -1.81
C LEU A 715 -10.46 -32.55 -1.04
N VAL A 716 -9.79 -32.44 0.12
CA VAL A 716 -9.76 -31.19 0.91
C VAL A 716 -9.16 -30.06 0.08
N VAL A 717 -8.02 -30.30 -0.61
CA VAL A 717 -7.39 -29.30 -1.46
C VAL A 717 -8.27 -28.94 -2.66
N ALA A 718 -8.88 -29.93 -3.32
CA ALA A 718 -9.75 -29.71 -4.47
C ALA A 718 -10.98 -28.82 -4.13
N VAL A 719 -11.57 -29.03 -2.94
CA VAL A 719 -12.68 -28.19 -2.44
C VAL A 719 -12.17 -26.81 -1.99
N ALA A 720 -10.97 -26.75 -1.37
CA ALA A 720 -10.39 -25.51 -0.89
C ALA A 720 -9.96 -24.56 -2.04
N LEU A 721 -9.62 -25.08 -3.22
CA LEU A 721 -9.20 -24.26 -4.36
C LEU A 721 -10.27 -23.23 -4.77
N PRO A 722 -11.50 -23.62 -5.18
CA PRO A 722 -12.52 -22.63 -5.58
C PRO A 722 -12.94 -21.74 -4.41
N LEU A 723 -13.06 -22.29 -3.20
CA LEU A 723 -13.43 -21.53 -2.01
C LEU A 723 -12.35 -20.51 -1.63
N GLY A 724 -11.08 -20.87 -1.76
CA GLY A 724 -9.96 -19.98 -1.51
C GLY A 724 -9.84 -18.87 -2.55
N MET A 725 -10.14 -19.16 -3.82
CA MET A 725 -10.21 -18.14 -4.87
C MET A 725 -11.35 -17.16 -4.60
N ALA A 726 -12.53 -17.64 -4.22
CA ALA A 726 -13.67 -16.79 -3.85
C ALA A 726 -13.39 -15.97 -2.59
N ALA A 727 -12.77 -16.57 -1.57
CA ALA A 727 -12.34 -15.87 -0.36
C ALA A 727 -11.26 -14.82 -0.66
N GLY A 728 -10.34 -15.11 -1.57
CA GLY A 728 -9.32 -14.19 -2.04
C GLY A 728 -9.93 -12.98 -2.76
N TRP A 729 -10.91 -13.20 -3.62
CA TRP A 729 -11.68 -12.14 -4.26
C TRP A 729 -12.41 -11.26 -3.23
N ALA A 730 -13.10 -11.86 -2.26
CA ALA A 730 -13.78 -11.13 -1.20
C ALA A 730 -12.80 -10.33 -0.32
N LEU A 731 -11.64 -10.92 0.01
CA LEU A 731 -10.59 -10.27 0.79
C LEU A 731 -10.00 -9.07 0.04
N VAL A 732 -9.74 -9.21 -1.26
CA VAL A 732 -9.27 -8.11 -2.10
C VAL A 732 -10.30 -6.98 -2.18
N HIS A 733 -11.58 -7.31 -2.29
CA HIS A 733 -12.67 -6.32 -2.30
C HIS A 733 -12.73 -5.51 -0.99
N THR A 734 -12.66 -6.20 0.14
CA THR A 734 -12.66 -5.55 1.46
C THR A 734 -11.39 -4.70 1.66
N LEU A 735 -10.24 -5.20 1.25
CA LEU A 735 -8.98 -4.48 1.33
C LEU A 735 -8.97 -3.24 0.43
N ALA A 736 -9.37 -3.36 -0.84
CA ALA A 736 -9.44 -2.23 -1.76
C ALA A 736 -10.41 -1.15 -1.26
N GLY A 737 -11.54 -1.55 -0.64
CA GLY A 737 -12.47 -0.62 0.02
C GLY A 737 -11.88 0.07 1.24
N ALA A 738 -11.13 -0.65 2.07
CA ALA A 738 -10.48 -0.09 3.27
C ALA A 738 -9.30 0.85 2.93
N LEU A 739 -8.62 0.61 1.81
CA LEU A 739 -7.50 1.44 1.32
C LEU A 739 -7.95 2.60 0.42
N ALA A 740 -9.24 2.69 0.09
CA ALA A 740 -9.75 3.78 -0.74
C ALA A 740 -9.65 5.11 0.00
N SER A 741 -8.98 6.09 -0.61
CA SER A 741 -8.85 7.46 -0.12
C SER A 741 -9.35 8.46 -1.16
N ASP A 742 -9.38 9.75 -0.81
CA ASP A 742 -9.69 10.81 -1.78
C ASP A 742 -8.67 10.89 -2.92
N GLN A 743 -7.42 10.52 -2.64
CA GLN A 743 -6.32 10.59 -3.61
C GLN A 743 -6.26 9.36 -4.51
N PHE A 744 -6.60 8.17 -3.97
CA PHE A 744 -6.37 6.91 -4.66
C PHE A 744 -7.46 5.87 -4.37
N ALA A 745 -7.81 5.06 -5.37
CA ALA A 745 -8.63 3.87 -5.21
C ALA A 745 -8.06 2.73 -6.05
N PHE A 746 -7.78 1.61 -5.41
CA PHE A 746 -7.29 0.43 -6.12
C PHE A 746 -8.41 -0.22 -6.95
N PRO A 747 -8.19 -0.45 -8.25
CA PRO A 747 -9.14 -1.21 -9.06
C PRO A 747 -9.12 -2.68 -8.63
N VAL A 748 -10.28 -3.26 -8.37
CA VAL A 748 -10.39 -4.68 -8.00
C VAL A 748 -10.27 -5.55 -9.26
N VAL A 749 -9.06 -5.65 -9.77
CA VAL A 749 -8.74 -6.48 -10.94
C VAL A 749 -7.81 -7.61 -10.50
N ILE A 750 -8.27 -8.85 -10.65
CA ILE A 750 -7.48 -10.06 -10.37
C ILE A 750 -7.40 -10.84 -11.68
N ARG A 751 -6.21 -10.94 -12.24
CA ARG A 751 -6.01 -11.66 -13.52
C ARG A 751 -6.05 -13.18 -13.33
N PRO A 752 -6.49 -13.95 -14.33
CA PRO A 752 -6.51 -15.43 -14.23
C PRO A 752 -5.17 -16.06 -13.84
N ARG A 753 -4.06 -15.46 -14.24
CA ARG A 753 -2.70 -15.90 -13.87
C ARG A 753 -2.48 -15.86 -12.36
N THR A 754 -3.08 -14.91 -11.63
CA THR A 754 -2.94 -14.78 -10.18
C THR A 754 -3.65 -15.92 -9.46
N TYR A 755 -4.85 -16.31 -9.92
CA TYR A 755 -5.52 -17.51 -9.44
C TYR A 755 -4.73 -18.79 -9.76
N ALA A 756 -4.19 -18.90 -11.00
CA ALA A 756 -3.38 -20.03 -11.39
C ALA A 756 -2.09 -20.15 -10.55
N TRP A 757 -1.42 -19.03 -10.30
CA TRP A 757 -0.24 -18.99 -9.44
C TRP A 757 -0.56 -19.39 -7.99
N ALA A 758 -1.66 -18.88 -7.43
CA ALA A 758 -2.11 -19.25 -6.09
C ALA A 758 -2.43 -20.76 -5.99
N ALA A 759 -3.12 -21.30 -6.98
CA ALA A 759 -3.39 -22.74 -7.06
C ALA A 759 -2.10 -23.56 -7.13
N LEU A 760 -1.17 -23.19 -8.00
CA LEU A 760 0.11 -23.88 -8.17
C LEU A 760 0.95 -23.85 -6.89
N ALA A 761 1.06 -22.71 -6.21
CA ALA A 761 1.82 -22.58 -4.97
C ALA A 761 1.28 -23.49 -3.88
N VAL A 762 -0.04 -23.51 -3.70
CA VAL A 762 -0.69 -24.35 -2.67
C VAL A 762 -0.69 -25.84 -3.07
N LEU A 763 -0.85 -26.16 -4.35
CA LEU A 763 -0.72 -27.56 -4.82
C LEU A 763 0.72 -28.07 -4.62
N ALA A 764 1.74 -27.27 -4.91
CA ALA A 764 3.13 -27.63 -4.66
C ALA A 764 3.40 -27.88 -3.17
N ALA A 765 2.87 -27.00 -2.29
CA ALA A 765 2.95 -27.17 -0.84
C ALA A 765 2.24 -28.46 -0.36
N ALA A 766 1.05 -28.74 -0.92
CA ALA A 766 0.27 -29.94 -0.61
C ALA A 766 1.00 -31.21 -1.09
N LEU A 767 1.56 -31.20 -2.29
CA LEU A 767 2.34 -32.33 -2.84
C LEU A 767 3.61 -32.59 -2.02
N ALA A 768 4.33 -31.53 -1.63
CA ALA A 768 5.51 -31.68 -0.75
C ALA A 768 5.11 -32.30 0.60
N SER A 769 4.03 -31.84 1.22
CA SER A 769 3.49 -32.38 2.47
C SER A 769 3.05 -33.83 2.29
N ALA A 770 2.37 -34.18 1.20
CA ALA A 770 1.93 -35.51 0.86
C ALA A 770 3.13 -36.46 0.65
N ALA A 771 4.19 -36.00 0.00
CA ALA A 771 5.42 -36.80 -0.20
C ALA A 771 6.10 -37.15 1.14
N VAL A 772 6.18 -36.18 2.06
CA VAL A 772 6.73 -36.43 3.41
C VAL A 772 5.88 -37.43 4.18
N VAL A 773 4.53 -37.29 4.14
CA VAL A 773 3.62 -38.21 4.83
C VAL A 773 3.67 -39.60 4.21
N ARG A 774 3.72 -39.73 2.87
CA ARG A 774 3.87 -41.02 2.18
C ARG A 774 5.10 -41.78 2.67
N ARG A 775 6.25 -41.12 2.82
CA ARG A 775 7.47 -41.75 3.36
C ARG A 775 7.26 -42.31 4.78
N HIS A 776 6.41 -41.67 5.59
CA HIS A 776 6.05 -42.15 6.92
C HIS A 776 5.09 -43.37 6.85
N VAL A 777 4.12 -43.37 5.94
CA VAL A 777 3.23 -44.53 5.68
C VAL A 777 4.01 -45.75 5.24
N ASP A 778 4.99 -45.54 4.34
CA ASP A 778 5.81 -46.65 3.82
C ASP A 778 6.72 -47.30 4.89
N ARG A 779 7.02 -46.56 5.99
CA ARG A 779 7.84 -46.99 7.13
C ARG A 779 6.98 -47.49 8.33
N LEU A 780 5.67 -47.58 8.21
CA LEU A 780 4.81 -48.10 9.29
C LEU A 780 5.13 -49.56 9.60
N ASP A 781 5.51 -49.81 10.87
CA ASP A 781 5.69 -51.16 11.39
C ASP A 781 4.30 -51.77 11.73
N MET A 782 3.90 -52.73 10.94
CA MET A 782 2.58 -53.41 11.05
C MET A 782 2.45 -54.16 12.37
N VAL A 783 3.55 -54.74 12.88
CA VAL A 783 3.51 -55.55 14.12
C VAL A 783 3.26 -54.68 15.32
N SER A 784 3.93 -53.55 15.42
CA SER A 784 3.72 -52.58 16.51
C SER A 784 2.37 -51.92 16.45
N ALA A 785 1.86 -51.60 15.23
CA ALA A 785 0.54 -50.96 15.04
C ALA A 785 -0.64 -51.87 15.41
N LEU A 786 -0.49 -53.19 15.27
CA LEU A 786 -1.52 -54.17 15.62
C LEU A 786 -1.48 -54.59 17.10
N LYS A 787 -0.29 -54.63 17.73
CA LYS A 787 -0.10 -54.96 19.15
C LYS A 787 -0.64 -53.91 20.15
N THR A 788 -0.87 -52.69 19.72
CA THR A 788 -1.29 -51.57 20.60
C THR A 788 -2.77 -51.62 21.05
N ARG A 789 -3.52 -52.70 20.78
CA ARG A 789 -4.91 -52.89 21.20
C ARG A 789 -5.20 -54.16 21.97
N GLU A 790 -4.21 -54.94 22.29
CA GLU A 790 -4.29 -55.95 23.34
C GLU A 790 -3.81 -55.31 24.70
#